data_20685a90047ca78d6d029dda35233f09
#
_entry.id   20685a90047ca78d6d029dda35233f09
#
_cell.length_a   1.000
_cell.length_b   1.000
_cell.length_c   1.000
_cell.angle_alpha   90.00
_cell.angle_beta   90.00
_cell.angle_gamma   90.00
#
_symmetry.space_group_name_H-M   'P 1'
#
loop_
_entity.id
_entity.type
_entity.pdbx_description
1 polymer ?
#
loop_
_entity_poly.entity_id
_entity_poly.type
_entity_poly.pdbx_seq_one_letter_code
_entity_poly.pdbx_strand_id
1 'polypeptide(L)'
;MNPGLLKLAVVGSRSAYGRLAGIAGGVAVGVCLLLLLWGGANGLSARDDRGAWLRETGMSSVSVPVAAGDPSASGPATPVPLTADTVLMETNPVEVFRDQLINRRNFAALSTTTVQIPGIGNPPAPGQYYASPALQRLIESTPRDQLGDRFGQFAGTIDDAALPGPDSLIVITGATESELRQGGRASLVSGFTTNPYGGSAAAYSTVLLIGAIAVFFPVLLLISIVTGLGAAQRRERFATLRLIGASPQTVSRIAAVETAVPSLIGAIFGVVLATLLRPATAQIPVNGTRMFTADLATGWLAAAAVVGLVVTASALVAGYRTARAGIGVTRSVHEKTPTVWRIVPLLTGLVAMMMAVGITRIPQLRSPLLELPLLVGGFALILAGIVVIGPWLTRLTSRIGLRQARSAAAVIAASRIQRTPVATFRSVSGLVVAVFVVSVFAGASSIIQSTEAPPARPGLLQPTSLHATVGAGHTPAQVSEAMRQAKELPGVRNATIGYGAAALSEGNAGPKTYFRAADAPGLGFEEIPRTEIVAVDSSFLRLWTEQPLPLTPAPVDSLNGLVPVVVVVGTDGTPEAMDRARTLLNSSGVTAHPATSSLDNELQSPTRLVQGLAVLAYLGMFVAIAIAGMSLAVSTASAVLDRKRVLGLMRLMGMPVSVLRRIISREAAVPLLTVLLLSIGLGFFVAWLMVTGINDTYRMTWPAPDYFAALALSLLLALSAVIATFSLLRGHTALAATRFE
;
A
#
# COMPACT_ATOMS: atom_id res chain seq x y z
N MET A 1 -25.26 -28.19 29.91
CA MET A 1 -24.83 -27.15 30.89
C MET A 1 -26.07 -26.65 31.63
N ASN A 2 -26.11 -26.68 32.94
CA ASN A 2 -27.27 -26.30 33.72
C ASN A 2 -27.62 -24.81 33.49
N PRO A 3 -28.87 -24.44 33.09
CA PRO A 3 -29.27 -23.05 32.82
C PRO A 3 -29.03 -22.09 34.01
N GLY A 4 -28.98 -22.63 35.24
CA GLY A 4 -28.61 -21.86 36.43
C GLY A 4 -27.17 -21.35 36.44
N LEU A 5 -26.23 -22.08 35.82
CA LEU A 5 -24.83 -21.64 35.69
C LEU A 5 -24.68 -20.50 34.66
N LEU A 6 -25.52 -20.49 33.63
CA LEU A 6 -25.57 -19.40 32.62
C LEU A 6 -26.12 -18.10 33.26
N LYS A 7 -27.15 -18.16 34.04
CA LYS A 7 -27.69 -17.03 34.81
C LYS A 7 -26.66 -16.43 35.77
N LEU A 8 -25.93 -17.27 36.47
CA LEU A 8 -24.86 -16.86 37.42
C LEU A 8 -23.66 -16.21 36.68
N ALA A 9 -23.37 -16.63 35.43
CA ALA A 9 -22.29 -16.05 34.63
C ALA A 9 -22.63 -14.68 34.07
N VAL A 10 -23.90 -14.40 33.77
CA VAL A 10 -24.37 -13.20 33.07
C VAL A 10 -24.96 -12.15 34.02
N VAL A 11 -25.64 -12.56 35.11
CA VAL A 11 -26.30 -11.62 36.04
C VAL A 11 -25.32 -11.16 37.11
N GLY A 12 -24.68 -10.04 36.87
CA GLY A 12 -23.78 -9.37 37.83
C GLY A 12 -24.19 -7.91 38.07
N SER A 13 -23.56 -7.27 39.05
CA SER A 13 -23.76 -5.86 39.42
C SER A 13 -23.60 -4.88 38.24
N ARG A 14 -24.09 -3.64 38.37
CA ARG A 14 -23.94 -2.56 37.34
C ARG A 14 -22.51 -2.40 36.82
N SER A 15 -21.50 -2.70 37.62
CA SER A 15 -20.08 -2.72 37.22
C SER A 15 -19.73 -3.87 36.22
N ALA A 16 -20.51 -4.95 36.21
CA ALA A 16 -20.31 -6.07 35.28
C ALA A 16 -20.76 -5.71 33.86
N TYR A 17 -21.83 -4.90 33.71
CA TYR A 17 -22.31 -4.47 32.39
C TYR A 17 -21.29 -3.57 31.67
N GLY A 18 -20.66 -2.63 32.37
CA GLY A 18 -19.61 -1.78 31.76
C GLY A 18 -18.40 -2.59 31.27
N ARG A 19 -18.03 -3.64 32.00
CA ARG A 19 -16.96 -4.57 31.59
C ARG A 19 -17.35 -5.42 30.38
N LEU A 20 -18.57 -5.99 30.39
CA LEU A 20 -19.06 -6.79 29.27
C LEU A 20 -19.18 -5.94 27.98
N ALA A 21 -19.68 -4.70 28.13
CA ALA A 21 -19.73 -3.72 27.04
C ALA A 21 -18.32 -3.37 26.52
N GLY A 22 -17.34 -3.22 27.41
CA GLY A 22 -15.94 -3.00 27.03
C GLY A 22 -15.35 -4.18 26.23
N ILE A 23 -15.62 -5.42 26.65
CA ILE A 23 -15.20 -6.63 25.92
C ILE A 23 -15.88 -6.65 24.53
N ALA A 24 -17.21 -6.47 24.50
CA ALA A 24 -17.96 -6.49 23.25
C ALA A 24 -17.50 -5.39 22.30
N GLY A 25 -17.29 -4.16 22.79
CA GLY A 25 -16.80 -3.03 21.98
C GLY A 25 -15.40 -3.26 21.40
N GLY A 26 -14.47 -3.74 22.22
CA GLY A 26 -13.11 -4.02 21.75
C GLY A 26 -13.05 -5.17 20.73
N VAL A 27 -13.87 -6.21 20.93
CA VAL A 27 -13.99 -7.31 19.97
C VAL A 27 -14.69 -6.83 18.69
N ALA A 28 -15.72 -5.98 18.80
CA ALA A 28 -16.43 -5.42 17.64
C ALA A 28 -15.49 -4.65 16.74
N VAL A 29 -14.68 -3.76 17.30
CA VAL A 29 -13.69 -3.00 16.54
C VAL A 29 -12.63 -3.93 15.93
N GLY A 30 -12.12 -4.89 16.72
CA GLY A 30 -11.13 -5.86 16.22
C GLY A 30 -11.64 -6.68 15.04
N VAL A 31 -12.86 -7.21 15.12
CA VAL A 31 -13.49 -7.99 14.04
C VAL A 31 -13.80 -7.10 12.84
N CYS A 32 -14.31 -5.88 13.08
CA CYS A 32 -14.57 -4.91 12.01
C CYS A 32 -13.30 -4.63 11.20
N LEU A 33 -12.19 -4.30 11.86
CA LEU A 33 -10.91 -4.02 11.20
C LEU A 33 -10.36 -5.22 10.45
N LEU A 34 -10.44 -6.42 11.02
CA LEU A 34 -10.03 -7.65 10.34
C LEU A 34 -10.84 -7.92 9.07
N LEU A 35 -12.14 -7.72 9.13
CA LEU A 35 -13.02 -7.93 7.97
C LEU A 35 -12.82 -6.84 6.89
N LEU A 36 -12.59 -5.58 7.28
CA LEU A 36 -12.27 -4.52 6.32
C LEU A 36 -10.92 -4.76 5.63
N LEU A 37 -9.93 -5.24 6.35
CA LEU A 37 -8.64 -5.61 5.76
C LEU A 37 -8.76 -6.80 4.82
N TRP A 38 -9.50 -7.82 5.22
CA TRP A 38 -9.77 -8.98 4.36
C TRP A 38 -10.54 -8.56 3.11
N GLY A 39 -11.59 -7.75 3.28
CA GLY A 39 -12.33 -7.17 2.16
C GLY A 39 -11.45 -6.34 1.23
N GLY A 40 -10.54 -5.53 1.79
CA GLY A 40 -9.55 -4.77 1.00
C GLY A 40 -8.60 -5.68 0.20
N ALA A 41 -8.13 -6.78 0.80
CA ALA A 41 -7.31 -7.76 0.10
C ALA A 41 -8.10 -8.45 -1.04
N ASN A 42 -9.35 -8.85 -0.78
CA ASN A 42 -10.23 -9.40 -1.83
C ASN A 42 -10.46 -8.39 -2.95
N GLY A 43 -10.72 -7.12 -2.61
CA GLY A 43 -10.92 -6.04 -3.58
C GLY A 43 -9.72 -5.82 -4.49
N LEU A 44 -8.51 -5.88 -3.93
CA LEU A 44 -7.27 -5.77 -4.71
C LEU A 44 -7.05 -6.99 -5.60
N SER A 45 -7.31 -8.20 -5.11
CA SER A 45 -7.24 -9.41 -5.95
C SER A 45 -8.26 -9.38 -7.09
N ALA A 46 -9.52 -9.05 -6.80
CA ALA A 46 -10.56 -8.95 -7.81
C ALA A 46 -10.26 -7.87 -8.87
N ARG A 47 -9.67 -6.75 -8.45
CA ARG A 47 -9.18 -5.71 -9.34
C ARG A 47 -8.06 -6.21 -10.26
N ASP A 48 -7.09 -6.94 -9.70
CA ASP A 48 -5.96 -7.50 -10.45
C ASP A 48 -6.43 -8.55 -11.45
N ASP A 49 -7.39 -9.39 -11.07
CA ASP A 49 -7.98 -10.42 -11.94
C ASP A 49 -8.74 -9.77 -13.11
N ARG A 50 -9.58 -8.77 -12.84
CA ARG A 50 -10.30 -8.05 -13.90
C ARG A 50 -9.39 -7.23 -14.81
N GLY A 51 -8.29 -6.71 -14.27
CA GLY A 51 -7.29 -5.96 -15.04
C GLY A 51 -6.23 -6.84 -15.72
N ALA A 52 -6.26 -8.16 -15.54
CA ALA A 52 -5.22 -9.05 -16.04
C ALA A 52 -5.06 -9.00 -17.56
N TRP A 53 -6.17 -8.91 -18.30
CA TRP A 53 -6.16 -8.81 -19.75
C TRP A 53 -5.47 -7.54 -20.28
N LEU A 54 -5.42 -6.46 -19.49
CA LEU A 54 -4.69 -5.24 -19.84
C LEU A 54 -3.15 -5.43 -19.78
N ARG A 55 -2.68 -6.47 -19.13
CA ARG A 55 -1.26 -6.82 -19.01
C ARG A 55 -0.83 -7.92 -19.99
N GLU A 56 -1.76 -8.41 -20.79
CA GLU A 56 -1.45 -9.42 -21.81
C GLU A 56 -0.47 -8.83 -22.82
N THR A 57 0.62 -9.53 -23.07
CA THR A 57 1.68 -9.13 -24.01
C THR A 57 1.72 -9.99 -25.25
N GLY A 58 0.85 -11.01 -25.35
CA GLY A 58 0.82 -11.99 -26.44
C GLY A 58 1.91 -13.05 -26.36
N MET A 59 1.65 -14.21 -26.99
CA MET A 59 2.56 -15.36 -26.98
C MET A 59 3.71 -15.25 -28.00
N SER A 60 3.66 -14.31 -28.92
CA SER A 60 4.72 -14.07 -29.89
C SER A 60 4.77 -12.58 -30.20
N SER A 61 5.82 -11.91 -29.77
CA SER A 61 6.16 -10.59 -30.32
C SER A 61 6.44 -10.78 -31.80
N VAL A 62 5.48 -10.48 -32.64
CA VAL A 62 5.74 -10.32 -34.07
C VAL A 62 6.44 -8.98 -34.21
N SER A 63 7.72 -8.97 -33.91
CA SER A 63 8.58 -7.86 -34.31
C SER A 63 8.59 -7.84 -35.83
N VAL A 64 7.73 -7.03 -36.40
CA VAL A 64 7.95 -6.57 -37.76
C VAL A 64 9.33 -5.92 -37.74
N PRO A 65 10.24 -6.21 -38.66
CA PRO A 65 11.51 -5.52 -38.72
C PRO A 65 11.20 -4.02 -38.81
N VAL A 66 11.46 -3.29 -37.72
CA VAL A 66 11.63 -1.85 -37.80
C VAL A 66 12.68 -1.65 -38.89
N ALA A 67 12.37 -0.85 -39.92
CA ALA A 67 13.22 -0.60 -41.05
C ALA A 67 14.69 -0.61 -40.64
N ALA A 68 15.44 -1.56 -41.17
CA ALA A 68 16.87 -1.83 -41.03
C ALA A 68 17.63 -0.96 -40.04
N GLY A 69 17.94 -1.47 -38.85
CA GLY A 69 18.75 -0.76 -37.87
C GLY A 69 19.08 -1.48 -36.59
N ASP A 70 18.48 -2.65 -36.33
CA ASP A 70 18.83 -3.42 -35.12
C ASP A 70 19.66 -4.65 -35.48
N PRO A 71 20.98 -4.64 -35.25
CA PRO A 71 21.87 -5.75 -35.58
C PRO A 71 21.65 -7.02 -34.69
N SER A 72 20.76 -6.94 -33.68
CA SER A 72 20.42 -8.08 -32.83
C SER A 72 19.20 -8.88 -33.32
N ALA A 73 18.48 -8.40 -34.35
CA ALA A 73 17.37 -9.12 -34.96
C ALA A 73 17.90 -10.15 -35.97
N SER A 74 18.04 -11.38 -35.55
CA SER A 74 18.45 -12.52 -36.39
C SER A 74 17.33 -12.86 -37.37
N GLY A 75 17.46 -12.41 -38.64
CA GLY A 75 16.76 -12.88 -39.81
C GLY A 75 15.43 -12.18 -40.12
N PRO A 76 14.99 -12.17 -41.41
CA PRO A 76 13.68 -11.66 -41.79
C PRO A 76 12.60 -12.58 -41.24
N ALA A 77 11.97 -12.14 -40.14
CA ALA A 77 10.80 -12.84 -39.59
C ALA A 77 9.65 -12.72 -40.59
N THR A 78 9.27 -13.84 -41.19
CA THR A 78 8.07 -13.91 -42.02
C THR A 78 6.89 -13.48 -41.18
N PRO A 79 6.10 -12.46 -41.56
CA PRO A 79 5.00 -12.01 -40.74
C PRO A 79 3.98 -13.15 -40.59
N VAL A 80 3.71 -13.53 -39.35
CA VAL A 80 2.71 -14.56 -39.05
C VAL A 80 1.34 -14.01 -39.48
N PRO A 81 0.59 -14.72 -40.33
CA PRO A 81 -0.71 -14.24 -40.82
C PRO A 81 -1.75 -14.19 -39.68
N LEU A 82 -2.66 -13.24 -39.76
CA LEU A 82 -3.82 -13.15 -38.89
C LEU A 82 -4.77 -14.30 -39.22
N THR A 83 -5.24 -15.03 -38.23
CA THR A 83 -6.19 -16.14 -38.36
C THR A 83 -7.48 -15.87 -37.60
N ALA A 84 -8.50 -16.70 -37.80
CA ALA A 84 -9.76 -16.57 -37.06
C ALA A 84 -9.56 -16.74 -35.54
N ASP A 85 -8.54 -17.49 -35.10
CA ASP A 85 -8.24 -17.78 -33.69
C ASP A 85 -7.24 -16.82 -33.08
N THR A 86 -6.86 -15.75 -33.80
CA THR A 86 -5.89 -14.77 -33.33
C THR A 86 -6.36 -13.34 -33.63
N VAL A 87 -5.96 -12.42 -32.75
CA VAL A 87 -6.11 -10.98 -32.95
C VAL A 87 -4.75 -10.31 -32.81
N LEU A 88 -4.52 -9.25 -33.55
CA LEU A 88 -3.37 -8.39 -33.35
C LEU A 88 -3.72 -7.37 -32.27
N MET A 89 -2.86 -7.21 -31.29
CA MET A 89 -3.01 -6.26 -30.20
C MET A 89 -1.76 -5.40 -30.10
N GLU A 90 -1.92 -4.10 -30.00
CA GLU A 90 -0.80 -3.20 -29.70
C GLU A 90 -0.36 -3.35 -28.25
N THR A 91 0.95 -3.58 -28.04
CA THR A 91 1.53 -3.72 -26.72
C THR A 91 1.83 -2.35 -26.10
N ASN A 92 1.27 -2.11 -24.92
CA ASN A 92 1.51 -0.91 -24.09
C ASN A 92 1.29 0.47 -24.76
N PRO A 93 0.22 0.70 -25.52
CA PRO A 93 -0.11 2.05 -25.91
C PRO A 93 -0.64 2.78 -24.67
N VAL A 94 0.07 3.81 -24.25
CA VAL A 94 -0.36 4.67 -23.15
C VAL A 94 -0.80 6.00 -23.73
N GLU A 95 -1.95 6.44 -23.30
CA GLU A 95 -2.50 7.74 -23.65
C GLU A 95 -2.72 8.55 -22.39
N VAL A 96 -2.54 9.85 -22.48
CA VAL A 96 -2.68 10.75 -21.33
C VAL A 96 -3.69 11.85 -21.68
N PHE A 97 -4.54 12.13 -20.72
CA PHE A 97 -5.39 13.30 -20.72
C PHE A 97 -5.18 14.05 -19.42
N ARG A 98 -4.63 15.27 -19.50
CA ARG A 98 -4.16 16.03 -18.36
C ARG A 98 -3.21 15.17 -17.51
N ASP A 99 -3.51 14.96 -16.22
CA ASP A 99 -2.69 14.15 -15.32
C ASP A 99 -3.20 12.71 -15.16
N GLN A 100 -4.08 12.24 -16.05
CA GLN A 100 -4.70 10.92 -15.98
C GLN A 100 -4.24 10.02 -17.12
N LEU A 101 -3.89 8.78 -16.76
CA LEU A 101 -3.56 7.74 -17.72
C LEU A 101 -4.83 7.10 -18.27
N ILE A 102 -4.96 7.07 -19.59
CA ILE A 102 -5.97 6.32 -20.32
C ILE A 102 -5.31 5.05 -20.84
N ASN A 103 -5.78 3.90 -20.37
CA ASN A 103 -5.33 2.61 -20.88
C ASN A 103 -5.99 2.36 -22.24
N ARG A 104 -5.22 2.57 -23.30
CA ARG A 104 -5.68 2.30 -24.67
C ARG A 104 -5.29 0.87 -25.05
N ARG A 105 -6.14 0.20 -25.83
CA ARG A 105 -5.84 -1.08 -26.48
C ARG A 105 -6.37 -1.04 -27.90
N ASN A 106 -5.45 -1.14 -28.86
CA ASN A 106 -5.78 -1.17 -30.27
C ASN A 106 -5.79 -2.63 -30.73
N PHE A 107 -6.86 -3.01 -31.43
CA PHE A 107 -7.03 -4.37 -31.94
C PHE A 107 -7.25 -4.35 -33.46
N ALA A 108 -6.63 -5.29 -34.14
CA ALA A 108 -7.00 -5.66 -35.50
C ALA A 108 -7.36 -7.16 -35.53
N ALA A 109 -8.48 -7.46 -36.15
CA ALA A 109 -9.02 -8.80 -36.21
C ALA A 109 -9.68 -9.06 -37.57
N LEU A 110 -9.76 -10.34 -37.96
CA LEU A 110 -10.59 -10.75 -39.07
C LEU A 110 -12.07 -10.68 -38.67
N SER A 111 -12.96 -10.41 -39.62
CA SER A 111 -14.43 -10.43 -39.39
C SER A 111 -14.95 -11.80 -38.90
N THR A 112 -14.18 -12.86 -39.10
CA THR A 112 -14.47 -14.22 -38.70
C THR A 112 -13.80 -14.62 -37.39
N THR A 113 -13.24 -13.68 -36.64
CA THR A 113 -12.51 -14.00 -35.41
C THR A 113 -13.40 -14.64 -34.37
N THR A 114 -12.84 -15.65 -33.67
CA THR A 114 -13.47 -16.32 -32.53
C THR A 114 -12.96 -15.79 -31.18
N VAL A 115 -11.92 -14.92 -31.21
CA VAL A 115 -11.32 -14.37 -30.00
C VAL A 115 -12.27 -13.34 -29.38
N GLN A 116 -12.59 -13.57 -28.10
CA GLN A 116 -13.44 -12.67 -27.33
C GLN A 116 -12.58 -11.71 -26.52
N ILE A 117 -12.83 -10.40 -26.66
CA ILE A 117 -12.16 -9.38 -25.85
C ILE A 117 -12.96 -9.18 -24.55
N PRO A 118 -12.29 -9.20 -23.38
CA PRO A 118 -12.98 -8.99 -22.10
C PRO A 118 -13.78 -7.69 -22.08
N GLY A 119 -15.04 -7.77 -21.67
CA GLY A 119 -15.93 -6.63 -21.50
C GLY A 119 -16.65 -6.13 -22.75
N ILE A 120 -16.29 -6.57 -23.96
CA ILE A 120 -16.98 -6.14 -25.20
C ILE A 120 -17.35 -7.33 -26.11
N GLY A 121 -16.75 -8.50 -25.90
CA GLY A 121 -16.93 -9.66 -26.76
C GLY A 121 -16.12 -9.52 -28.05
N ASN A 122 -16.74 -9.12 -29.14
CA ASN A 122 -16.07 -9.02 -30.43
C ASN A 122 -15.19 -7.77 -30.54
N PRO A 123 -14.03 -7.86 -31.24
CA PRO A 123 -13.19 -6.70 -31.52
C PRO A 123 -13.94 -5.59 -32.27
N PRO A 124 -13.66 -4.30 -31.97
CA PRO A 124 -14.27 -3.19 -32.71
C PRO A 124 -13.79 -3.14 -34.15
N ALA A 125 -14.64 -2.68 -35.06
CA ALA A 125 -14.24 -2.42 -36.45
C ALA A 125 -13.24 -1.24 -36.50
N PRO A 126 -12.38 -1.17 -37.57
CA PRO A 126 -11.48 -0.04 -37.73
C PRO A 126 -12.20 1.29 -37.64
N GLY A 127 -11.64 2.24 -36.86
CA GLY A 127 -12.25 3.56 -36.64
C GLY A 127 -13.37 3.59 -35.61
N GLN A 128 -13.72 2.44 -34.98
CA GLN A 128 -14.68 2.35 -33.86
C GLN A 128 -13.97 2.20 -32.52
N TYR A 129 -14.62 2.67 -31.46
CA TYR A 129 -14.10 2.46 -30.11
C TYR A 129 -15.18 2.09 -29.08
N TYR A 130 -14.75 1.35 -28.05
CA TYR A 130 -15.48 1.12 -26.82
C TYR A 130 -14.75 1.81 -25.67
N ALA A 131 -15.49 2.41 -24.76
CA ALA A 131 -14.92 3.11 -23.62
C ALA A 131 -15.47 2.59 -22.30
N SER A 132 -14.67 2.67 -21.24
CA SER A 132 -15.21 2.49 -19.88
C SER A 132 -16.24 3.57 -19.57
N PRO A 133 -17.23 3.32 -18.71
CA PRO A 133 -18.25 4.33 -18.35
C PRO A 133 -17.66 5.62 -17.79
N ALA A 134 -16.52 5.54 -17.09
CA ALA A 134 -15.81 6.71 -16.58
C ALA A 134 -15.18 7.55 -17.71
N LEU A 135 -14.53 6.89 -18.67
CA LEU A 135 -13.93 7.56 -19.81
C LEU A 135 -15.00 8.18 -20.72
N GLN A 136 -16.10 7.48 -20.96
CA GLN A 136 -17.17 8.00 -21.79
C GLN A 136 -17.76 9.30 -21.22
N ARG A 137 -18.01 9.33 -19.91
CA ARG A 137 -18.44 10.56 -19.22
C ARG A 137 -17.41 11.68 -19.34
N LEU A 138 -16.12 11.35 -19.28
CA LEU A 138 -15.05 12.32 -19.44
C LEU A 138 -15.03 12.89 -20.87
N ILE A 139 -15.18 12.04 -21.88
CA ILE A 139 -15.26 12.46 -23.32
C ILE A 139 -16.48 13.37 -23.52
N GLU A 140 -17.66 13.01 -22.98
CA GLU A 140 -18.87 13.81 -23.13
C GLU A 140 -18.79 15.18 -22.42
N SER A 141 -18.04 15.29 -21.34
CA SER A 141 -17.84 16.53 -20.57
C SER A 141 -16.70 17.41 -21.09
N THR A 142 -15.91 16.92 -22.05
CA THR A 142 -14.72 17.60 -22.58
C THR A 142 -14.94 18.05 -24.02
N PRO A 143 -14.42 19.23 -24.44
CA PRO A 143 -14.46 19.64 -25.82
C PRO A 143 -13.84 18.58 -26.76
N ARG A 144 -14.46 18.39 -27.94
CA ARG A 144 -14.05 17.31 -28.85
C ARG A 144 -12.61 17.44 -29.32
N ASP A 145 -12.16 18.66 -29.55
CA ASP A 145 -10.80 19.01 -29.99
C ASP A 145 -9.73 18.69 -28.94
N GLN A 146 -10.14 18.47 -27.68
CA GLN A 146 -9.22 18.11 -26.59
C GLN A 146 -9.17 16.60 -26.30
N LEU A 147 -10.27 15.87 -26.51
CA LEU A 147 -10.32 14.43 -26.20
C LEU A 147 -11.16 13.60 -27.18
N GLY A 148 -12.39 14.05 -27.52
CA GLY A 148 -13.36 13.21 -28.20
C GLY A 148 -12.94 12.75 -29.60
N ASP A 149 -12.26 13.60 -30.34
CA ASP A 149 -11.85 13.31 -31.73
C ASP A 149 -10.65 12.34 -31.83
N ARG A 150 -10.09 11.88 -30.72
CA ARG A 150 -8.92 10.96 -30.69
C ARG A 150 -9.25 9.51 -31.03
N PHE A 151 -10.48 9.07 -30.79
CA PHE A 151 -10.79 7.63 -30.74
C PHE A 151 -11.67 7.14 -31.89
N GLY A 152 -12.29 8.05 -32.66
CA GLY A 152 -13.16 7.69 -33.74
C GLY A 152 -14.63 7.62 -33.34
N GLN A 153 -15.38 6.62 -33.84
CA GLN A 153 -16.83 6.48 -33.63
C GLN A 153 -17.11 5.61 -32.40
N PHE A 154 -17.94 6.11 -31.49
CA PHE A 154 -18.36 5.36 -30.31
C PHE A 154 -19.27 4.18 -30.68
N ALA A 155 -18.87 2.96 -30.27
CA ALA A 155 -19.59 1.72 -30.53
C ALA A 155 -20.30 1.17 -29.29
N GLY A 156 -19.81 1.46 -28.07
CA GLY A 156 -20.44 0.98 -26.85
C GLY A 156 -19.55 1.13 -25.62
N THR A 157 -20.07 0.69 -24.48
CA THR A 157 -19.35 0.71 -23.20
C THR A 157 -18.72 -0.65 -22.88
N ILE A 158 -17.59 -0.61 -22.18
CA ILE A 158 -16.93 -1.80 -21.64
C ILE A 158 -17.65 -2.24 -20.37
N ASP A 159 -17.94 -3.54 -20.22
CA ASP A 159 -18.59 -4.12 -19.04
C ASP A 159 -17.70 -3.99 -17.79
N ASP A 160 -18.34 -3.73 -16.64
CA ASP A 160 -17.69 -3.61 -15.34
C ASP A 160 -16.86 -4.84 -14.95
N ALA A 161 -17.24 -6.03 -15.46
CA ALA A 161 -16.49 -7.27 -15.23
C ALA A 161 -15.07 -7.27 -15.80
N ALA A 162 -14.76 -6.39 -16.76
CA ALA A 162 -13.43 -6.23 -17.35
C ALA A 162 -12.69 -4.97 -16.83
N LEU A 163 -13.30 -4.22 -15.91
CA LEU A 163 -12.72 -2.97 -15.39
C LEU A 163 -12.05 -3.20 -14.04
N PRO A 164 -10.79 -2.76 -13.85
CA PRO A 164 -10.11 -2.77 -12.56
C PRO A 164 -10.86 -2.00 -11.46
N GLY A 165 -11.60 -0.96 -11.82
CA GLY A 165 -12.39 -0.17 -10.90
C GLY A 165 -13.38 0.75 -11.61
N PRO A 166 -14.34 1.34 -10.89
CA PRO A 166 -15.43 2.15 -11.48
C PRO A 166 -14.93 3.45 -12.13
N ASP A 167 -13.74 3.93 -11.75
CA ASP A 167 -13.12 5.14 -12.28
C ASP A 167 -12.02 4.83 -13.32
N SER A 168 -11.87 3.57 -13.73
CA SER A 168 -10.85 3.17 -14.69
C SER A 168 -11.10 3.83 -16.04
N LEU A 169 -10.08 4.51 -16.57
CA LEU A 169 -10.12 5.10 -17.91
C LEU A 169 -9.52 4.11 -18.90
N ILE A 170 -10.38 3.41 -19.64
CA ILE A 170 -9.99 2.37 -20.60
C ILE A 170 -10.71 2.65 -21.91
N VAL A 171 -9.96 2.57 -23.00
CA VAL A 171 -10.49 2.61 -24.38
C VAL A 171 -9.96 1.44 -25.19
N ILE A 172 -10.87 0.80 -25.92
CA ILE A 172 -10.56 -0.26 -26.88
C ILE A 172 -10.91 0.26 -28.25
N THR A 173 -9.92 0.36 -29.15
CA THR A 173 -10.10 0.90 -30.50
C THR A 173 -9.84 -0.18 -31.54
N GLY A 174 -10.61 -0.16 -32.61
CA GLY A 174 -10.35 -0.95 -33.80
C GLY A 174 -9.35 -0.26 -34.71
N ALA A 175 -8.37 -1.02 -35.19
CA ALA A 175 -7.36 -0.59 -36.14
C ALA A 175 -7.28 -1.58 -37.32
N THR A 176 -6.66 -1.20 -38.38
CA THR A 176 -6.34 -2.12 -39.46
C THR A 176 -5.08 -2.95 -39.16
N GLU A 177 -4.97 -4.12 -39.75
CA GLU A 177 -3.76 -4.96 -39.60
C GLU A 177 -2.51 -4.22 -40.07
N SER A 178 -2.61 -3.47 -41.16
CA SER A 178 -1.51 -2.66 -41.71
C SER A 178 -1.02 -1.60 -40.72
N GLU A 179 -1.93 -0.85 -40.11
CA GLU A 179 -1.58 0.17 -39.10
C GLU A 179 -0.84 -0.43 -37.89
N LEU A 180 -1.34 -1.53 -37.35
CA LEU A 180 -0.70 -2.16 -36.18
C LEU A 180 0.66 -2.78 -36.53
N ARG A 181 0.79 -3.37 -37.67
CA ARG A 181 2.08 -3.94 -38.13
C ARG A 181 3.13 -2.86 -38.39
N GLN A 182 2.73 -1.73 -39.01
CA GLN A 182 3.61 -0.59 -39.28
C GLN A 182 4.06 0.10 -37.96
N GLY A 183 3.23 0.08 -36.92
CA GLY A 183 3.59 0.61 -35.62
C GLY A 183 4.70 -0.15 -34.89
N GLY A 184 5.00 -1.39 -35.28
CA GLY A 184 6.14 -2.19 -34.76
C GLY A 184 5.99 -2.67 -33.32
N ARG A 185 4.83 -2.46 -32.70
CA ARG A 185 4.55 -2.85 -31.28
C ARG A 185 3.31 -3.72 -31.15
N ALA A 186 2.99 -4.49 -32.16
CA ALA A 186 1.84 -5.39 -32.14
C ALA A 186 2.27 -6.84 -31.83
N SER A 187 1.46 -7.53 -31.08
CA SER A 187 1.61 -8.96 -30.79
C SER A 187 0.34 -9.72 -31.15
N LEU A 188 0.50 -10.98 -31.55
CA LEU A 188 -0.61 -11.91 -31.77
C LEU A 188 -1.09 -12.47 -30.42
N VAL A 189 -2.41 -12.40 -30.21
CA VAL A 189 -3.06 -12.92 -29.02
C VAL A 189 -4.15 -13.90 -29.46
N SER A 190 -4.12 -15.13 -28.94
CA SER A 190 -5.14 -16.15 -29.19
C SER A 190 -6.22 -16.22 -28.10
N GLY A 191 -6.05 -15.49 -27.02
CA GLY A 191 -6.99 -15.43 -25.91
C GLY A 191 -6.43 -14.64 -24.74
N PHE A 192 -7.32 -14.17 -23.89
CA PHE A 192 -6.97 -13.43 -22.68
C PHE A 192 -7.05 -14.37 -21.50
N THR A 193 -5.90 -14.77 -20.97
CA THR A 193 -5.83 -15.60 -19.77
C THR A 193 -5.67 -14.71 -18.54
N THR A 194 -6.33 -15.07 -17.47
CA THR A 194 -6.01 -14.53 -16.14
C THR A 194 -4.67 -15.11 -15.71
N ASN A 195 -3.57 -14.47 -16.08
CA ASN A 195 -2.24 -14.90 -15.66
C ASN A 195 -1.94 -14.34 -14.26
N PRO A 196 -1.95 -15.15 -13.20
CA PRO A 196 -1.65 -14.71 -11.85
C PRO A 196 -0.17 -14.34 -11.63
N TYR A 197 0.70 -14.62 -12.61
CA TYR A 197 2.16 -14.47 -12.46
C TYR A 197 2.75 -13.23 -13.16
N GLY A 198 1.93 -12.29 -13.58
CA GLY A 198 2.43 -10.97 -14.01
C GLY A 198 3.17 -10.31 -12.84
N GLY A 199 4.46 -9.98 -13.02
CA GLY A 199 5.43 -9.65 -11.96
C GLY A 199 5.05 -8.58 -10.91
N SER A 200 4.02 -7.77 -11.12
CA SER A 200 3.51 -6.83 -10.13
C SER A 200 2.57 -7.47 -9.10
N ALA A 201 1.76 -8.46 -9.49
CA ALA A 201 0.78 -9.11 -8.60
C ALA A 201 1.46 -9.84 -7.44
N ALA A 202 2.61 -10.47 -7.66
CA ALA A 202 3.37 -11.14 -6.61
C ALA A 202 3.93 -10.15 -5.57
N ALA A 203 4.41 -8.99 -6.00
CA ALA A 203 4.90 -7.93 -5.10
C ALA A 203 3.75 -7.36 -4.26
N TYR A 204 2.59 -7.08 -4.87
CA TYR A 204 1.40 -6.61 -4.16
C TYR A 204 0.91 -7.63 -3.13
N SER A 205 0.82 -8.91 -3.50
CA SER A 205 0.37 -9.95 -2.57
C SER A 205 1.28 -10.09 -1.35
N THR A 206 2.59 -9.96 -1.55
CA THR A 206 3.58 -9.99 -0.45
C THR A 206 3.41 -8.80 0.48
N VAL A 207 3.29 -7.59 -0.06
CA VAL A 207 3.09 -6.37 0.76
C VAL A 207 1.75 -6.42 1.51
N LEU A 208 0.69 -6.90 0.85
CA LEU A 208 -0.62 -7.08 1.49
C LEU A 208 -0.58 -8.12 2.61
N LEU A 209 0.13 -9.22 2.43
CA LEU A 209 0.28 -10.27 3.45
C LEU A 209 1.05 -9.74 4.67
N ILE A 210 2.14 -9.00 4.45
CA ILE A 210 2.89 -8.33 5.52
C ILE A 210 2.01 -7.29 6.22
N GLY A 211 1.27 -6.49 5.46
CA GLY A 211 0.30 -5.51 5.98
C GLY A 211 -0.81 -6.16 6.81
N ALA A 212 -1.35 -7.28 6.35
CA ALA A 212 -2.36 -8.04 7.07
C ALA A 212 -1.81 -8.55 8.42
N ILE A 213 -0.59 -9.11 8.46
CA ILE A 213 0.06 -9.55 9.70
C ILE A 213 0.34 -8.34 10.62
N ALA A 214 0.81 -7.23 10.05
CA ALA A 214 1.11 -6.01 10.79
C ALA A 214 -0.11 -5.45 11.52
N VAL A 215 -1.30 -5.56 10.94
CA VAL A 215 -2.54 -5.10 11.58
C VAL A 215 -3.21 -6.18 12.42
N PHE A 216 -3.14 -7.44 12.02
CA PHE A 216 -3.70 -8.56 12.78
C PHE A 216 -3.09 -8.68 14.18
N PHE A 217 -1.79 -8.46 14.32
CA PHE A 217 -1.09 -8.60 15.60
C PHE A 217 -1.53 -7.58 16.66
N PRO A 218 -1.62 -6.26 16.38
CA PRO A 218 -2.23 -5.29 17.30
C PRO A 218 -3.68 -5.61 17.66
N VAL A 219 -4.49 -6.13 16.72
CA VAL A 219 -5.87 -6.54 16.99
C VAL A 219 -5.91 -7.70 18.00
N LEU A 220 -5.07 -8.71 17.83
CA LEU A 220 -4.95 -9.81 18.81
C LEU A 220 -4.55 -9.31 20.19
N LEU A 221 -3.62 -8.36 20.26
CA LEU A 221 -3.24 -7.73 21.51
C LEU A 221 -4.40 -6.96 22.15
N LEU A 222 -5.15 -6.18 21.36
CA LEU A 222 -6.34 -5.47 21.82
C LEU A 222 -7.35 -6.45 22.44
N ILE A 223 -7.69 -7.52 21.72
CA ILE A 223 -8.60 -8.57 22.21
C ILE A 223 -8.05 -9.18 23.50
N SER A 224 -6.75 -9.49 23.58
CA SER A 224 -6.09 -10.03 24.76
C SER A 224 -6.13 -9.08 25.97
N ILE A 225 -6.01 -7.77 25.75
CA ILE A 225 -6.10 -6.74 26.80
C ILE A 225 -7.53 -6.61 27.30
N VAL A 226 -8.48 -6.49 26.36
CA VAL A 226 -9.90 -6.29 26.63
C VAL A 226 -10.50 -7.49 27.37
N THR A 227 -10.17 -8.72 26.94
CA THR A 227 -10.60 -9.94 27.65
C THR A 227 -9.98 -10.07 29.04
N GLY A 228 -8.87 -9.38 29.29
CA GLY A 228 -8.24 -9.27 30.61
C GLY A 228 -8.93 -8.29 31.58
N LEU A 229 -9.87 -7.45 31.10
CA LEU A 229 -10.60 -6.51 31.94
C LEU A 229 -11.27 -7.19 33.13
N GLY A 230 -11.09 -6.65 34.33
CA GLY A 230 -11.69 -7.19 35.56
C GLY A 230 -11.15 -8.56 36.01
N ALA A 231 -9.96 -8.97 35.57
CA ALA A 231 -9.34 -10.24 35.97
C ALA A 231 -9.14 -10.32 37.48
N ALA A 232 -8.90 -9.21 38.18
CA ALA A 232 -8.75 -9.18 39.65
C ALA A 232 -10.07 -9.51 40.36
N GLN A 233 -11.17 -8.86 39.95
CA GLN A 233 -12.50 -9.14 40.52
C GLN A 233 -12.97 -10.59 40.25
N ARG A 234 -12.65 -11.09 39.03
CA ARG A 234 -12.91 -12.50 38.72
C ARG A 234 -12.11 -13.46 39.61
N ARG A 235 -10.85 -13.14 39.93
CA ARG A 235 -10.02 -13.98 40.81
C ARG A 235 -10.63 -14.13 42.20
N GLU A 236 -11.13 -13.06 42.79
CA GLU A 236 -11.82 -13.12 44.09
C GLU A 236 -13.07 -14.02 44.02
N ARG A 237 -13.94 -13.81 43.03
CA ARG A 237 -15.14 -14.61 42.80
C ARG A 237 -14.82 -16.09 42.52
N PHE A 238 -13.78 -16.36 41.73
CA PHE A 238 -13.37 -17.72 41.41
C PHE A 238 -12.66 -18.39 42.58
N ALA A 239 -11.97 -17.65 43.44
CA ALA A 239 -11.40 -18.15 44.67
C ALA A 239 -12.52 -18.60 45.66
N THR A 240 -13.58 -17.79 45.81
CA THR A 240 -14.74 -18.20 46.64
C THR A 240 -15.44 -19.43 46.09
N LEU A 241 -15.63 -19.53 44.76
CA LEU A 241 -16.21 -20.73 44.12
C LEU A 241 -15.36 -22.00 44.39
N ARG A 242 -14.03 -21.87 44.34
CA ARG A 242 -13.11 -22.97 44.65
C ARG A 242 -13.14 -23.36 46.14
N LEU A 243 -13.29 -22.39 47.04
CA LEU A 243 -13.43 -22.66 48.48
C LEU A 243 -14.73 -23.42 48.81
N ILE A 244 -15.79 -23.21 47.99
CA ILE A 244 -17.07 -23.92 48.08
C ILE A 244 -17.02 -25.31 47.39
N GLY A 245 -15.85 -25.70 46.82
CA GLY A 245 -15.64 -27.02 46.24
C GLY A 245 -15.74 -27.11 44.70
N ALA A 246 -15.81 -25.97 43.96
CA ALA A 246 -15.81 -26.00 42.49
C ALA A 246 -14.45 -26.48 41.94
N SER A 247 -14.48 -27.45 41.02
CA SER A 247 -13.28 -27.96 40.37
C SER A 247 -12.60 -26.88 39.50
N PRO A 248 -11.27 -26.92 39.29
CA PRO A 248 -10.57 -26.00 38.41
C PRO A 248 -11.12 -25.99 37.00
N GLN A 249 -11.60 -27.13 36.50
CA GLN A 249 -12.21 -27.24 35.15
C GLN A 249 -13.56 -26.53 35.09
N THR A 250 -14.39 -26.64 36.14
CA THR A 250 -15.68 -25.94 36.21
C THR A 250 -15.48 -24.42 36.20
N VAL A 251 -14.54 -23.92 37.00
CA VAL A 251 -14.21 -22.48 37.05
C VAL A 251 -13.64 -21.98 35.74
N SER A 252 -12.79 -22.79 35.09
CA SER A 252 -12.25 -22.47 33.75
C SER A 252 -13.36 -22.38 32.68
N ARG A 253 -14.31 -23.33 32.70
CA ARG A 253 -15.47 -23.30 31.77
C ARG A 253 -16.38 -22.10 32.04
N ILE A 254 -16.63 -21.73 33.29
CA ILE A 254 -17.41 -20.53 33.63
C ILE A 254 -16.70 -19.27 33.06
N ALA A 255 -15.39 -19.17 33.27
CA ALA A 255 -14.61 -18.05 32.74
C ALA A 255 -14.60 -17.99 31.23
N ALA A 256 -14.53 -19.11 30.53
CA ALA A 256 -14.61 -19.21 29.10
C ALA A 256 -15.97 -18.70 28.53
N VAL A 257 -17.08 -19.14 29.16
CA VAL A 257 -18.43 -18.71 28.77
C VAL A 257 -18.67 -17.24 29.09
N GLU A 258 -18.23 -16.74 30.24
CA GLU A 258 -18.34 -15.31 30.63
C GLU A 258 -17.63 -14.39 29.64
N THR A 259 -16.60 -14.84 28.93
CA THR A 259 -15.92 -14.08 27.90
C THR A 259 -16.43 -14.37 26.49
N ALA A 260 -16.87 -15.59 26.22
CA ALA A 260 -17.37 -15.98 24.90
C ALA A 260 -18.65 -15.23 24.50
N VAL A 261 -19.60 -15.06 25.45
CA VAL A 261 -20.87 -14.38 25.17
C VAL A 261 -20.70 -12.92 24.74
N PRO A 262 -20.00 -12.03 25.50
CA PRO A 262 -19.79 -10.67 25.05
C PRO A 262 -18.88 -10.58 23.80
N SER A 263 -17.93 -11.54 23.65
CA SER A 263 -17.12 -11.61 22.43
C SER A 263 -17.94 -11.95 21.21
N LEU A 264 -18.93 -12.86 21.32
CA LEU A 264 -19.84 -13.19 20.23
C LEU A 264 -20.72 -12.00 19.86
N ILE A 265 -21.30 -11.33 20.85
CA ILE A 265 -22.10 -10.11 20.63
C ILE A 265 -21.23 -9.05 19.95
N GLY A 266 -20.04 -8.80 20.47
CA GLY A 266 -19.08 -7.87 19.88
C GLY A 266 -18.72 -8.25 18.44
N ALA A 267 -18.46 -9.52 18.17
CA ALA A 267 -18.11 -10.00 16.84
C ALA A 267 -19.25 -9.79 15.83
N ILE A 268 -20.52 -10.05 16.22
CA ILE A 268 -21.69 -9.77 15.38
C ILE A 268 -21.78 -8.27 15.08
N PHE A 269 -21.63 -7.40 16.10
CA PHE A 269 -21.58 -5.96 15.89
C PHE A 269 -20.41 -5.55 14.98
N GLY A 270 -19.26 -6.20 15.10
CA GLY A 270 -18.10 -5.98 14.23
C GLY A 270 -18.38 -6.32 12.76
N VAL A 271 -19.09 -7.42 12.50
CA VAL A 271 -19.54 -7.78 11.15
C VAL A 271 -20.49 -6.72 10.59
N VAL A 272 -21.50 -6.31 11.38
CA VAL A 272 -22.44 -5.25 10.97
C VAL A 272 -21.71 -3.94 10.69
N LEU A 273 -20.80 -3.53 11.55
CA LEU A 273 -20.01 -2.31 11.37
C LEU A 273 -19.12 -2.38 10.12
N ALA A 274 -18.47 -3.52 9.87
CA ALA A 274 -17.66 -3.74 8.67
C ALA A 274 -18.51 -3.62 7.40
N THR A 275 -19.74 -4.19 7.40
CA THR A 275 -20.63 -4.08 6.25
C THR A 275 -21.11 -2.66 6.00
N LEU A 276 -21.39 -1.90 7.06
CA LEU A 276 -21.78 -0.48 6.97
C LEU A 276 -20.64 0.43 6.49
N LEU A 277 -19.39 0.10 6.85
CA LEU A 277 -18.21 0.89 6.44
C LEU A 277 -17.68 0.53 5.05
N ARG A 278 -18.10 -0.57 4.43
CA ARG A 278 -17.70 -0.97 3.09
C ARG A 278 -17.79 0.15 2.04
N PRO A 279 -18.93 0.84 1.88
CA PRO A 279 -19.04 1.88 0.86
C PRO A 279 -18.07 3.04 1.12
N ALA A 280 -17.74 3.33 2.38
CA ALA A 280 -16.74 4.34 2.72
C ALA A 280 -15.32 3.88 2.36
N THR A 281 -14.99 2.62 2.62
CA THR A 281 -13.67 2.05 2.25
C THR A 281 -13.50 1.93 0.74
N ALA A 282 -14.57 1.67 -0.01
CA ALA A 282 -14.56 1.63 -1.47
C ALA A 282 -14.20 2.99 -2.11
N GLN A 283 -14.48 4.10 -1.42
CA GLN A 283 -14.15 5.46 -1.90
C GLN A 283 -12.65 5.79 -1.80
N ILE A 284 -11.86 4.99 -1.09
CA ILE A 284 -10.43 5.22 -0.95
C ILE A 284 -9.74 4.85 -2.26
N PRO A 285 -9.13 5.82 -2.98
CA PRO A 285 -8.45 5.52 -4.22
C PRO A 285 -7.13 4.79 -3.93
N VAL A 286 -6.93 3.65 -4.58
CA VAL A 286 -5.65 2.93 -4.58
C VAL A 286 -5.13 2.95 -6.02
N ASN A 287 -3.93 3.44 -6.23
CA ASN A 287 -3.37 3.68 -7.58
C ASN A 287 -4.30 4.53 -8.48
N GLY A 288 -4.88 5.59 -7.92
CA GLY A 288 -5.73 6.54 -8.66
C GLY A 288 -7.13 6.05 -9.01
N THR A 289 -7.49 4.81 -8.67
CA THR A 289 -8.85 4.27 -8.92
C THR A 289 -9.49 3.74 -7.65
N ARG A 290 -10.80 3.93 -7.54
CA ARG A 290 -11.62 3.37 -6.46
C ARG A 290 -11.88 1.88 -6.71
N MET A 291 -12.33 1.17 -5.68
CA MET A 291 -12.73 -0.24 -5.78
C MET A 291 -14.24 -0.36 -5.90
N PHE A 292 -14.72 -1.41 -6.57
CA PHE A 292 -16.14 -1.74 -6.53
C PHE A 292 -16.51 -2.21 -5.12
N THR A 293 -17.65 -1.74 -4.61
CA THR A 293 -18.12 -2.11 -3.26
C THR A 293 -18.42 -3.62 -3.14
N ALA A 294 -18.78 -4.26 -4.24
CA ALA A 294 -19.00 -5.70 -4.30
C ALA A 294 -17.75 -6.51 -4.01
N ASP A 295 -16.57 -6.04 -4.47
CA ASP A 295 -15.30 -6.74 -4.31
C ASP A 295 -14.78 -6.75 -2.87
N LEU A 296 -15.16 -5.74 -2.10
CA LEU A 296 -14.84 -5.66 -0.67
C LEU A 296 -15.71 -6.63 0.15
N ALA A 297 -16.57 -7.41 -0.49
CA ALA A 297 -17.38 -8.39 0.20
C ALA A 297 -16.52 -9.52 0.75
N THR A 298 -16.55 -9.70 2.06
CA THR A 298 -16.06 -10.93 2.68
C THR A 298 -17.18 -11.97 2.61
N GLY A 299 -16.89 -13.14 2.02
CA GLY A 299 -17.85 -14.23 1.98
C GLY A 299 -18.32 -14.58 3.40
N TRP A 300 -19.57 -15.03 3.52
CA TRP A 300 -20.17 -15.37 4.83
C TRP A 300 -19.37 -16.45 5.59
N LEU A 301 -18.74 -17.39 4.89
CA LEU A 301 -17.86 -18.41 5.49
C LEU A 301 -16.62 -17.79 6.12
N ALA A 302 -15.97 -16.82 5.44
CA ALA A 302 -14.81 -16.12 5.97
C ALA A 302 -15.20 -15.27 7.19
N ALA A 303 -16.31 -14.56 7.12
CA ALA A 303 -16.83 -13.80 8.25
C ALA A 303 -17.14 -14.71 9.45
N ALA A 304 -17.79 -15.85 9.22
CA ALA A 304 -18.08 -16.86 10.25
C ALA A 304 -16.79 -17.46 10.84
N ALA A 305 -15.78 -17.71 10.00
CA ALA A 305 -14.47 -18.21 10.45
C ALA A 305 -13.75 -17.18 11.34
N VAL A 306 -13.74 -15.90 10.98
CA VAL A 306 -13.17 -14.83 11.80
C VAL A 306 -13.91 -14.71 13.14
N VAL A 307 -15.23 -14.70 13.12
CA VAL A 307 -16.05 -14.68 14.34
C VAL A 307 -15.75 -15.88 15.20
N GLY A 308 -15.77 -17.10 14.62
CA GLY A 308 -15.45 -18.34 15.33
C GLY A 308 -14.05 -18.34 15.94
N LEU A 309 -13.05 -17.89 15.18
CA LEU A 309 -11.66 -17.79 15.64
C LEU A 309 -11.53 -16.82 16.83
N VAL A 310 -12.10 -15.62 16.71
CA VAL A 310 -12.00 -14.59 17.76
C VAL A 310 -12.73 -15.04 19.04
N VAL A 311 -13.92 -15.61 18.91
CA VAL A 311 -14.70 -16.08 20.06
C VAL A 311 -14.01 -17.27 20.76
N THR A 312 -13.51 -18.24 19.99
CA THR A 312 -12.80 -19.40 20.54
C THR A 312 -11.47 -18.98 21.16
N ALA A 313 -10.70 -18.12 20.52
CA ALA A 313 -9.45 -17.59 21.08
C ALA A 313 -9.70 -16.83 22.39
N SER A 314 -10.73 -15.98 22.44
CA SER A 314 -11.12 -15.25 23.66
C SER A 314 -11.49 -16.20 24.82
N ALA A 315 -12.29 -17.22 24.52
CA ALA A 315 -12.71 -18.23 25.48
C ALA A 315 -11.53 -19.07 25.99
N LEU A 316 -10.66 -19.52 25.07
CA LEU A 316 -9.48 -20.32 25.42
C LEU A 316 -8.49 -19.53 26.27
N VAL A 317 -8.21 -18.29 25.92
CA VAL A 317 -7.30 -17.41 26.70
C VAL A 317 -7.85 -17.19 28.11
N ALA A 318 -9.16 -16.93 28.26
CA ALA A 318 -9.78 -16.72 29.53
C ALA A 318 -9.78 -18.02 30.39
N GLY A 319 -10.14 -19.13 29.77
CA GLY A 319 -10.15 -20.46 30.45
C GLY A 319 -8.75 -20.88 30.89
N TYR A 320 -7.75 -20.76 30.01
CA TYR A 320 -6.36 -21.11 30.31
C TYR A 320 -5.76 -20.27 31.43
N ARG A 321 -5.97 -18.95 31.42
CA ARG A 321 -5.53 -18.06 32.49
C ARG A 321 -6.15 -18.42 33.84
N THR A 322 -7.44 -18.80 33.83
CA THR A 322 -8.19 -19.17 35.04
C THR A 322 -7.78 -20.54 35.56
N ALA A 323 -7.54 -21.50 34.68
CA ALA A 323 -7.07 -22.83 35.05
C ALA A 323 -5.70 -22.81 35.78
N ARG A 324 -4.78 -21.94 35.30
CA ARG A 324 -3.44 -21.76 35.87
C ARG A 324 -3.38 -20.85 37.09
N ALA A 325 -4.44 -20.12 37.42
CA ALA A 325 -4.52 -19.33 38.65
C ALA A 325 -4.63 -20.26 39.85
N GLY A 326 -3.57 -20.37 40.66
CA GLY A 326 -3.55 -21.20 41.88
C GLY A 326 -4.52 -20.72 42.97
N ILE A 327 -4.79 -21.57 43.97
CA ILE A 327 -5.71 -21.31 45.10
C ILE A 327 -5.14 -20.28 46.12
N GLY A 328 -3.94 -19.76 45.88
CA GLY A 328 -3.22 -18.91 46.83
C GLY A 328 -3.81 -17.51 46.96
N VAL A 329 -4.69 -17.31 47.93
CA VAL A 329 -5.32 -16.02 48.28
C VAL A 329 -4.34 -15.04 48.95
N THR A 330 -3.17 -15.47 49.45
CA THR A 330 -2.36 -14.66 50.37
C THR A 330 -0.86 -14.63 50.14
N ARG A 331 -0.30 -15.31 49.15
CA ARG A 331 1.10 -15.10 48.79
C ARG A 331 1.20 -14.13 47.68
N SER A 332 1.86 -12.99 47.89
CA SER A 332 2.39 -12.13 46.84
C SER A 332 3.20 -13.02 45.88
N VAL A 333 2.54 -13.46 44.80
CA VAL A 333 3.23 -14.23 43.77
C VAL A 333 4.25 -13.29 43.15
N HIS A 334 5.51 -13.44 43.59
CA HIS A 334 6.62 -12.80 42.91
C HIS A 334 6.55 -13.25 41.44
N GLU A 335 6.25 -12.34 40.54
CA GLU A 335 6.30 -12.66 39.10
C GLU A 335 7.68 -13.24 38.81
N LYS A 336 7.71 -14.42 38.16
CA LYS A 336 8.98 -15.02 37.73
C LYS A 336 9.73 -13.97 36.91
N THR A 337 10.97 -13.71 37.31
CA THR A 337 11.80 -12.70 36.66
C THR A 337 11.97 -13.03 35.18
N PRO A 338 11.62 -12.08 34.26
CA PRO A 338 11.80 -12.32 32.83
C PRO A 338 13.27 -12.57 32.50
N THR A 339 13.55 -13.66 31.80
CA THR A 339 14.89 -14.13 31.44
C THR A 339 15.32 -13.52 30.10
N VAL A 340 16.63 -13.47 29.87
CA VAL A 340 17.23 -12.97 28.58
C VAL A 340 16.81 -13.84 27.37
N TRP A 341 16.52 -15.12 27.59
CA TRP A 341 16.06 -16.04 26.51
C TRP A 341 14.82 -15.55 25.74
N ARG A 342 14.13 -14.56 26.27
CA ARG A 342 13.00 -13.91 25.58
C ARG A 342 13.42 -13.11 24.34
N ILE A 343 14.72 -12.90 24.12
CA ILE A 343 15.26 -12.26 22.91
C ILE A 343 15.25 -13.22 21.71
N VAL A 344 15.23 -14.53 21.95
CA VAL A 344 15.36 -15.55 20.90
C VAL A 344 14.36 -15.38 19.74
N PRO A 345 13.04 -15.21 19.97
CA PRO A 345 12.10 -15.03 18.85
C PRO A 345 12.42 -13.79 18.00
N LEU A 346 12.89 -12.72 18.61
CA LEU A 346 13.29 -11.50 17.91
C LEU A 346 14.52 -11.76 17.02
N LEU A 347 15.56 -12.39 17.57
CA LEU A 347 16.77 -12.70 16.82
C LEU A 347 16.54 -13.71 15.70
N THR A 348 15.74 -14.75 15.96
CA THR A 348 15.40 -15.73 14.91
C THR A 348 14.59 -15.08 13.79
N GLY A 349 13.69 -14.16 14.10
CA GLY A 349 12.96 -13.39 13.11
C GLY A 349 13.88 -12.49 12.25
N LEU A 350 14.84 -11.81 12.89
CA LEU A 350 15.83 -11.01 12.16
C LEU A 350 16.73 -11.86 11.26
N VAL A 351 17.20 -12.99 11.77
CA VAL A 351 18.02 -13.94 10.99
C VAL A 351 17.23 -14.50 9.81
N ALA A 352 15.97 -14.86 10.00
CA ALA A 352 15.11 -15.35 8.93
C ALA A 352 14.95 -14.28 7.81
N MET A 353 14.72 -13.02 8.19
CA MET A 353 14.65 -11.91 7.23
C MET A 353 15.97 -11.65 6.52
N MET A 354 17.09 -11.68 7.24
CA MET A 354 18.42 -11.52 6.63
C MET A 354 18.72 -12.69 5.67
N MET A 355 18.30 -13.90 5.99
CA MET A 355 18.41 -15.05 5.08
C MET A 355 17.54 -14.85 3.83
N ALA A 356 16.29 -14.38 3.97
CA ALA A 356 15.44 -14.09 2.82
C ALA A 356 16.12 -13.10 1.86
N VAL A 357 16.64 -11.99 2.39
CA VAL A 357 17.40 -10.98 1.60
C VAL A 357 18.70 -11.57 1.02
N GLY A 358 19.41 -12.42 1.75
CA GLY A 358 20.62 -13.09 1.25
C GLY A 358 20.32 -14.01 0.07
N ILE A 359 19.21 -14.76 0.12
CA ILE A 359 18.77 -15.65 -0.96
C ILE A 359 18.42 -14.85 -2.23
N THR A 360 17.77 -13.68 -2.11
CA THR A 360 17.43 -12.84 -3.28
C THR A 360 18.67 -12.35 -4.03
N ARG A 361 19.81 -12.20 -3.33
CA ARG A 361 21.09 -11.73 -3.90
C ARG A 361 21.90 -12.81 -4.63
N ILE A 362 21.62 -14.06 -4.38
CA ILE A 362 22.34 -15.19 -4.99
C ILE A 362 21.42 -15.82 -6.03
N PRO A 363 21.64 -15.58 -7.36
CA PRO A 363 20.72 -16.05 -8.40
C PRO A 363 20.45 -17.56 -8.38
N GLN A 364 21.48 -18.37 -7.99
CA GLN A 364 21.39 -19.82 -7.93
C GLN A 364 20.50 -20.35 -6.80
N LEU A 365 20.26 -19.54 -5.77
CA LEU A 365 19.45 -19.90 -4.59
C LEU A 365 18.05 -19.31 -4.62
N ARG A 366 17.73 -18.47 -5.62
CA ARG A 366 16.39 -17.88 -5.75
C ARG A 366 15.31 -18.95 -5.83
N SER A 367 14.47 -19.01 -4.80
CA SER A 367 13.34 -19.92 -4.72
C SER A 367 12.16 -19.21 -4.03
N PRO A 368 11.09 -18.93 -4.77
CA PRO A 368 9.88 -18.29 -4.19
C PRO A 368 9.29 -19.10 -3.04
N LEU A 369 9.51 -20.42 -3.03
CA LEU A 369 9.06 -21.33 -1.97
C LEU A 369 9.77 -21.09 -0.63
N LEU A 370 10.98 -20.55 -0.63
CA LEU A 370 11.77 -20.26 0.57
C LEU A 370 11.75 -18.77 0.94
N GLU A 371 11.81 -17.89 -0.04
CA GLU A 371 11.89 -16.42 0.18
C GLU A 371 10.66 -15.88 0.92
N LEU A 372 9.45 -16.19 0.42
CA LEU A 372 8.20 -15.67 0.98
C LEU A 372 7.95 -16.16 2.43
N PRO A 373 8.06 -17.46 2.75
CA PRO A 373 7.91 -17.90 4.13
C PRO A 373 8.95 -17.33 5.10
N LEU A 374 10.20 -17.15 4.66
CA LEU A 374 11.25 -16.56 5.50
C LEU A 374 10.99 -15.09 5.75
N LEU A 375 10.57 -14.33 4.74
CA LEU A 375 10.25 -12.91 4.87
C LEU A 375 9.04 -12.70 5.79
N VAL A 376 7.94 -13.37 5.47
CA VAL A 376 6.67 -13.25 6.20
C VAL A 376 6.76 -13.84 7.59
N GLY A 377 7.34 -15.02 7.71
CA GLY A 377 7.56 -15.69 9.00
C GLY A 377 8.55 -14.93 9.88
N GLY A 378 9.62 -14.41 9.28
CA GLY A 378 10.58 -13.54 9.95
C GLY A 378 9.93 -12.29 10.51
N PHE A 379 9.11 -11.60 9.72
CA PHE A 379 8.35 -10.42 10.16
C PHE A 379 7.38 -10.75 11.31
N ALA A 380 6.63 -11.84 11.20
CA ALA A 380 5.73 -12.30 12.26
C ALA A 380 6.48 -12.64 13.56
N LEU A 381 7.65 -13.28 13.45
CA LEU A 381 8.52 -13.58 14.60
C LEU A 381 9.10 -12.32 15.25
N ILE A 382 9.44 -11.29 14.47
CA ILE A 382 9.89 -9.99 15.00
C ILE A 382 8.76 -9.34 15.80
N LEU A 383 7.53 -9.30 15.26
CA LEU A 383 6.37 -8.76 15.97
C LEU A 383 6.10 -9.51 17.27
N ALA A 384 6.10 -10.83 17.24
CA ALA A 384 5.98 -11.67 18.43
C ALA A 384 7.13 -11.43 19.41
N GLY A 385 8.35 -11.32 18.89
CA GLY A 385 9.57 -11.08 19.63
C GLY A 385 9.54 -9.77 20.42
N ILE A 386 9.06 -8.67 19.83
CA ILE A 386 8.90 -7.36 20.49
C ILE A 386 7.99 -7.52 21.74
N VAL A 387 6.90 -8.27 21.61
CA VAL A 387 5.97 -8.48 22.73
C VAL A 387 6.58 -9.39 23.81
N VAL A 388 7.33 -10.41 23.41
CA VAL A 388 7.96 -11.37 24.33
C VAL A 388 9.14 -10.76 25.07
N ILE A 389 9.97 -9.93 24.42
CA ILE A 389 11.14 -9.28 25.05
C ILE A 389 10.75 -8.08 25.90
N GLY A 390 9.63 -7.42 25.61
CA GLY A 390 9.22 -6.16 26.23
C GLY A 390 9.27 -6.14 27.75
N PRO A 391 8.76 -7.16 28.49
CA PRO A 391 8.86 -7.24 29.95
C PRO A 391 10.30 -7.28 30.46
N TRP A 392 11.20 -7.94 29.75
CA TRP A 392 12.62 -7.99 30.12
C TRP A 392 13.27 -6.60 29.95
N LEU A 393 12.99 -5.94 28.85
CA LEU A 393 13.46 -4.57 28.60
C LEU A 393 12.91 -3.61 29.66
N THR A 394 11.63 -3.66 29.94
CA THR A 394 10.98 -2.84 30.98
C THR A 394 11.64 -3.03 32.34
N ARG A 395 12.03 -4.25 32.67
CA ARG A 395 12.78 -4.54 33.91
C ARG A 395 14.21 -3.97 33.86
N LEU A 396 14.90 -4.13 32.73
CA LEU A 396 16.25 -3.60 32.54
C LEU A 396 16.29 -2.08 32.71
N THR A 397 15.37 -1.38 32.04
CA THR A 397 15.29 0.08 32.11
C THR A 397 14.88 0.60 33.48
N SER A 398 13.99 -0.13 34.18
CA SER A 398 13.66 0.23 35.55
C SER A 398 14.84 0.07 36.52
N ARG A 399 15.73 -0.90 36.27
CA ARG A 399 16.98 -1.06 37.05
C ARG A 399 17.93 0.13 36.85
N ILE A 400 18.08 0.56 35.61
CA ILE A 400 18.90 1.75 35.27
C ILE A 400 18.25 3.00 35.87
N GLY A 401 16.92 3.14 35.71
CA GLY A 401 16.15 4.25 36.26
C GLY A 401 16.22 4.33 37.79
N LEU A 402 16.29 3.18 38.49
CA LEU A 402 16.43 3.16 39.93
C LEU A 402 17.80 3.69 40.41
N ARG A 403 18.87 3.37 39.66
CA ARG A 403 20.23 3.89 39.95
C ARG A 403 20.34 5.40 39.75
N GLN A 404 19.52 5.98 38.88
CA GLN A 404 19.50 7.42 38.54
C GLN A 404 18.39 8.19 39.28
N ALA A 405 17.58 7.53 40.10
CA ALA A 405 16.43 8.12 40.76
C ALA A 405 16.82 9.16 41.81
N ARG A 406 16.46 10.42 41.60
CA ARG A 406 16.71 11.53 42.55
C ARG A 406 15.47 11.99 43.32
N SER A 407 14.33 11.31 43.19
CA SER A 407 13.08 11.66 43.88
C SER A 407 12.34 10.42 44.39
N ALA A 408 11.65 10.57 45.52
CA ALA A 408 10.86 9.47 46.09
C ALA A 408 9.84 8.87 45.08
N ALA A 409 9.19 9.72 44.29
CA ALA A 409 8.26 9.26 43.26
C ALA A 409 8.94 8.41 42.15
N ALA A 410 10.22 8.71 41.80
CA ALA A 410 10.98 7.93 40.84
C ALA A 410 11.40 6.55 41.43
N VAL A 411 11.83 6.52 42.68
CA VAL A 411 12.19 5.29 43.39
C VAL A 411 10.97 4.38 43.49
N ILE A 412 9.83 4.91 43.93
CA ILE A 412 8.58 4.14 44.07
C ILE A 412 8.13 3.60 42.72
N ALA A 413 8.12 4.41 41.66
CA ALA A 413 7.73 3.99 40.31
C ALA A 413 8.67 2.89 39.78
N ALA A 414 9.99 3.08 39.86
CA ALA A 414 10.98 2.11 39.38
C ALA A 414 10.96 0.80 40.16
N SER A 415 10.87 0.84 41.50
CA SER A 415 10.76 -0.36 42.31
C SER A 415 9.49 -1.16 42.01
N ARG A 416 8.39 -0.47 41.72
CA ARG A 416 7.12 -1.08 41.34
C ARG A 416 7.17 -1.75 39.97
N ILE A 417 7.75 -1.10 38.97
CA ILE A 417 7.99 -1.66 37.63
C ILE A 417 8.84 -2.93 37.74
N GLN A 418 9.87 -2.95 38.60
CA GLN A 418 10.71 -4.13 38.80
C GLN A 418 9.94 -5.33 39.40
N ARG A 419 8.96 -5.08 40.26
CA ARG A 419 8.13 -6.13 40.86
C ARG A 419 7.10 -6.72 39.93
N THR A 420 6.55 -5.89 38.98
CA THR A 420 5.48 -6.29 38.05
C THR A 420 5.78 -5.90 36.60
N PRO A 421 6.91 -6.36 36.03
CA PRO A 421 7.35 -5.89 34.69
C PRO A 421 6.41 -6.36 33.58
N VAL A 422 5.82 -7.56 33.69
CA VAL A 422 4.88 -8.09 32.68
C VAL A 422 3.59 -7.31 32.66
N ALA A 423 3.03 -6.99 33.83
CA ALA A 423 1.79 -6.21 33.94
C ALA A 423 2.01 -4.79 33.43
N THR A 424 3.15 -4.17 33.73
CA THR A 424 3.49 -2.82 33.30
C THR A 424 3.71 -2.76 31.79
N PHE A 425 4.48 -3.69 31.19
CA PHE A 425 4.69 -3.73 29.75
C PHE A 425 3.38 -3.99 28.98
N ARG A 426 2.53 -4.86 29.50
CA ARG A 426 1.24 -5.17 28.86
C ARG A 426 0.36 -3.95 28.66
N SER A 427 0.46 -2.92 29.53
CA SER A 427 -0.31 -1.69 29.38
C SER A 427 0.10 -0.85 28.18
N VAL A 428 1.33 -0.97 27.70
CA VAL A 428 1.89 -0.20 26.58
C VAL A 428 2.17 -1.05 25.33
N SER A 429 2.04 -2.39 25.43
CA SER A 429 2.44 -3.32 24.36
C SER A 429 1.73 -3.06 23.01
N GLY A 430 0.46 -2.69 23.03
CA GLY A 430 -0.29 -2.36 21.81
C GLY A 430 0.28 -1.16 21.08
N LEU A 431 0.63 -0.10 21.82
CA LEU A 431 1.24 1.10 21.23
C LEU A 431 2.65 0.81 20.68
N VAL A 432 3.43 0.02 21.39
CA VAL A 432 4.79 -0.38 21.00
C VAL A 432 4.78 -1.13 19.67
N VAL A 433 3.87 -2.08 19.50
CA VAL A 433 3.71 -2.84 18.26
C VAL A 433 3.20 -1.93 17.13
N ALA A 434 2.25 -1.05 17.41
CA ALA A 434 1.74 -0.12 16.41
C ALA A 434 2.83 0.84 15.92
N VAL A 435 3.64 1.40 16.83
CA VAL A 435 4.77 2.28 16.44
C VAL A 435 5.82 1.53 15.63
N PHE A 436 6.11 0.26 15.97
CA PHE A 436 6.97 -0.57 15.14
C PHE A 436 6.41 -0.70 13.71
N VAL A 437 5.13 -1.06 13.57
CA VAL A 437 4.46 -1.20 12.28
C VAL A 437 4.49 0.12 11.50
N VAL A 438 4.14 1.23 12.15
CA VAL A 438 4.20 2.59 11.58
C VAL A 438 5.62 2.90 11.07
N SER A 439 6.65 2.55 11.83
CA SER A 439 8.05 2.81 11.46
C SER A 439 8.51 1.94 10.28
N VAL A 440 8.03 0.69 10.19
CA VAL A 440 8.30 -0.19 9.03
C VAL A 440 7.68 0.40 7.77
N PHE A 441 6.41 0.77 7.81
CA PHE A 441 5.73 1.35 6.66
C PHE A 441 6.30 2.70 6.24
N ALA A 442 6.61 3.57 7.21
CA ALA A 442 7.21 4.86 6.92
C ALA A 442 8.61 4.73 6.33
N GLY A 443 9.42 3.81 6.87
CA GLY A 443 10.75 3.51 6.33
C GLY A 443 10.68 2.97 4.92
N ALA A 444 9.78 2.03 4.65
CA ALA A 444 9.57 1.50 3.31
C ALA A 444 9.10 2.60 2.34
N SER A 445 8.10 3.41 2.72
CA SER A 445 7.59 4.53 1.92
C SER A 445 8.69 5.57 1.62
N SER A 446 9.54 5.91 2.62
CA SER A 446 10.63 6.87 2.46
C SER A 446 11.68 6.42 1.44
N ILE A 447 12.08 5.14 1.48
CA ILE A 447 13.05 4.59 0.55
C ILE A 447 12.51 4.61 -0.88
N ILE A 448 11.21 4.35 -1.01
CA ILE A 448 10.51 4.31 -2.28
C ILE A 448 10.36 5.72 -2.89
N GLN A 449 10.04 6.73 -2.08
CA GLN A 449 9.98 8.13 -2.52
C GLN A 449 11.35 8.71 -2.87
N SER A 450 12.45 8.15 -2.35
CA SER A 450 13.80 8.58 -2.69
C SER A 450 14.23 8.26 -4.13
N THR A 451 13.42 7.48 -4.85
CA THR A 451 13.58 7.21 -6.27
C THR A 451 12.88 8.30 -7.08
N GLU A 452 13.13 9.57 -6.73
CA GLU A 452 12.66 10.69 -7.52
C GLU A 452 13.26 10.59 -8.93
N ALA A 453 12.41 10.83 -9.94
CA ALA A 453 12.88 10.99 -11.30
C ALA A 453 14.00 12.04 -11.32
N PRO A 454 15.09 11.79 -12.05
CA PRO A 454 16.15 12.78 -12.14
C PRO A 454 15.55 14.11 -12.59
N PRO A 455 15.99 15.24 -11.98
CA PRO A 455 15.46 16.55 -12.36
C PRO A 455 15.65 16.78 -13.85
N ALA A 456 14.69 17.47 -14.47
CA ALA A 456 14.77 17.86 -15.88
C ALA A 456 16.14 18.48 -16.15
N ARG A 457 16.92 17.83 -17.01
CA ARG A 457 18.30 18.26 -17.31
C ARG A 457 18.31 19.10 -18.60
N PRO A 458 19.19 20.10 -18.69
CA PRO A 458 19.37 20.86 -19.93
C PRO A 458 19.67 19.91 -21.11
N GLY A 459 19.04 20.14 -22.26
CA GLY A 459 19.21 19.31 -23.47
C GLY A 459 18.21 18.18 -23.65
N LEU A 460 17.21 18.04 -22.75
CA LEU A 460 16.05 17.20 -22.96
C LEU A 460 14.87 18.05 -23.48
N LEU A 461 13.93 17.40 -24.18
CA LEU A 461 12.69 18.06 -24.61
C LEU A 461 12.00 18.74 -23.41
N GLN A 462 11.51 19.96 -23.63
CA GLN A 462 10.77 20.68 -22.59
C GLN A 462 9.53 19.88 -22.17
N PRO A 463 9.15 19.90 -20.87
CA PRO A 463 7.97 19.20 -20.37
C PRO A 463 6.67 19.61 -21.10
N THR A 464 6.65 20.81 -21.65
CA THR A 464 5.55 21.39 -22.42
C THR A 464 5.53 20.98 -23.89
N SER A 465 6.47 20.11 -24.31
CA SER A 465 6.57 19.63 -25.69
C SER A 465 6.03 18.21 -25.81
N LEU A 466 5.20 17.99 -26.82
CA LEU A 466 4.73 16.67 -27.24
C LEU A 466 5.62 16.12 -28.33
N HIS A 467 5.92 14.86 -28.32
CA HIS A 467 6.62 14.16 -29.37
C HIS A 467 5.91 12.87 -29.78
N ALA A 468 6.02 12.51 -31.03
CA ALA A 468 5.53 11.23 -31.53
C ALA A 468 6.40 10.74 -32.69
N THR A 469 6.57 9.42 -32.78
CA THR A 469 7.21 8.79 -33.95
C THR A 469 6.26 8.79 -35.12
N VAL A 470 6.79 9.09 -36.30
CA VAL A 470 6.01 9.05 -37.53
C VAL A 470 5.80 7.63 -38.00
N GLY A 471 4.58 7.28 -38.38
CA GLY A 471 4.23 5.96 -38.90
C GLY A 471 4.91 5.68 -40.25
N ALA A 472 5.29 4.41 -40.44
CA ALA A 472 5.88 4.00 -41.74
C ALA A 472 4.88 4.21 -42.88
N GLY A 473 5.38 4.63 -44.07
CA GLY A 473 4.57 4.80 -45.27
C GLY A 473 3.94 6.20 -45.46
N HIS A 474 4.08 7.11 -44.48
CA HIS A 474 3.61 8.48 -44.65
C HIS A 474 4.60 9.32 -45.47
N THR A 475 4.04 10.08 -46.38
CA THR A 475 4.84 11.00 -47.23
C THR A 475 5.25 12.25 -46.46
N PRO A 476 6.39 12.87 -46.79
CA PRO A 476 6.79 14.14 -46.15
C PRO A 476 5.73 15.24 -46.26
N ALA A 477 4.92 15.23 -47.34
CA ALA A 477 3.83 16.18 -47.52
C ALA A 477 2.71 16.02 -46.50
N GLN A 478 2.31 14.76 -46.17
CA GLN A 478 1.29 14.47 -45.17
C GLN A 478 1.76 14.91 -43.78
N VAL A 479 3.01 14.61 -43.42
CA VAL A 479 3.59 15.02 -42.14
C VAL A 479 3.69 16.54 -42.04
N SER A 480 4.11 17.21 -43.13
CA SER A 480 4.19 18.68 -43.17
C SER A 480 2.83 19.34 -43.02
N GLU A 481 1.78 18.75 -43.60
CA GLU A 481 0.42 19.27 -43.48
C GLU A 481 -0.10 19.14 -42.04
N ALA A 482 0.11 17.98 -41.37
CA ALA A 482 -0.23 17.81 -39.99
C ALA A 482 0.50 18.81 -39.07
N MET A 483 1.79 19.08 -39.36
CA MET A 483 2.56 20.07 -38.58
C MET A 483 2.11 21.51 -38.86
N ARG A 484 1.65 21.82 -40.08
CA ARG A 484 1.06 23.11 -40.39
C ARG A 484 -0.23 23.34 -39.59
N GLN A 485 -1.11 22.35 -39.56
CA GLN A 485 -2.33 22.39 -38.74
C GLN A 485 -2.02 22.52 -37.26
N ALA A 486 -0.99 21.82 -36.77
CA ALA A 486 -0.56 21.92 -35.36
C ALA A 486 -0.11 23.36 -35.03
N LYS A 487 0.60 24.06 -35.92
CA LYS A 487 1.02 25.45 -35.71
C LYS A 487 -0.16 26.46 -35.63
N GLU A 488 -1.31 26.13 -36.20
CA GLU A 488 -2.50 26.96 -36.17
C GLU A 488 -3.32 26.80 -34.89
N LEU A 489 -3.00 25.78 -34.05
CA LEU A 489 -3.71 25.56 -32.80
C LEU A 489 -3.38 26.63 -31.74
N PRO A 490 -4.38 27.11 -31.00
CA PRO A 490 -4.16 28.04 -29.91
C PRO A 490 -3.25 27.45 -28.83
N GLY A 491 -2.21 28.18 -28.43
CA GLY A 491 -1.23 27.78 -27.43
C GLY A 491 -0.06 26.93 -27.93
N VAL A 492 -0.01 26.61 -29.22
CA VAL A 492 1.16 25.98 -29.85
C VAL A 492 2.18 27.08 -30.25
N ARG A 493 3.42 26.91 -29.79
CA ARG A 493 4.52 27.84 -30.03
C ARG A 493 5.34 27.44 -31.24
N ASN A 494 5.58 26.14 -31.40
CA ASN A 494 6.33 25.59 -32.55
C ASN A 494 5.86 24.17 -32.89
N ALA A 495 6.09 23.76 -34.13
CA ALA A 495 5.89 22.39 -34.57
C ALA A 495 7.00 22.03 -35.54
N THR A 496 7.74 20.98 -35.28
CA THR A 496 9.01 20.64 -35.92
C THR A 496 9.01 19.18 -36.34
N ILE A 497 9.65 18.91 -37.50
CA ILE A 497 9.84 17.55 -38.03
C ILE A 497 11.30 17.17 -37.86
N GLY A 498 11.54 16.04 -37.25
CA GLY A 498 12.86 15.40 -37.21
C GLY A 498 12.95 14.34 -38.32
N TYR A 499 14.05 14.37 -39.04
CA TYR A 499 14.33 13.50 -40.16
C TYR A 499 15.37 12.46 -39.81
N GLY A 500 15.23 11.26 -40.34
CA GLY A 500 16.18 10.16 -40.19
C GLY A 500 16.58 9.61 -41.57
N ALA A 501 17.75 8.95 -41.61
CA ALA A 501 18.12 8.20 -42.81
C ALA A 501 17.46 6.82 -42.77
N ALA A 502 16.80 6.43 -43.83
CA ALA A 502 16.20 5.10 -43.94
C ALA A 502 17.25 3.95 -43.89
N ALA A 503 18.55 4.26 -43.96
CA ALA A 503 19.61 3.28 -44.14
C ALA A 503 20.97 3.60 -43.49
N LEU A 504 21.08 4.56 -42.57
CA LEU A 504 22.39 4.94 -41.98
C LEU A 504 22.50 4.56 -40.52
N SER A 505 22.82 3.29 -40.27
CA SER A 505 23.60 2.90 -39.09
C SER A 505 25.00 2.46 -39.55
N GLU A 506 25.86 3.38 -39.86
CA GLU A 506 27.28 3.11 -39.98
C GLU A 506 27.98 3.34 -38.65
N GLY A 507 28.45 2.27 -38.04
CA GLY A 507 29.27 2.29 -36.86
C GLY A 507 28.48 2.20 -35.50
N ASN A 508 29.20 2.11 -34.41
CA ASN A 508 28.73 1.99 -33.03
C ASN A 508 27.95 3.22 -32.47
N ALA A 509 27.63 4.19 -33.30
CA ALA A 509 26.79 5.35 -32.95
C ALA A 509 25.32 5.02 -33.29
N GLY A 510 24.44 5.12 -32.29
CA GLY A 510 23.01 4.90 -32.45
C GLY A 510 22.37 5.76 -33.55
N PRO A 511 21.12 5.49 -33.96
CA PRO A 511 20.43 6.24 -35.02
C PRO A 511 20.36 7.74 -34.66
N LYS A 512 20.68 8.61 -35.60
CA LYS A 512 20.62 10.07 -35.44
C LYS A 512 19.36 10.64 -36.04
N THR A 513 18.80 11.64 -35.35
CA THR A 513 17.68 12.47 -35.85
C THR A 513 18.22 13.85 -36.24
N TYR A 514 17.83 14.31 -37.42
CA TYR A 514 18.27 15.57 -38.03
C TYR A 514 17.16 16.61 -37.96
N PHE A 515 17.54 17.84 -37.55
CA PHE A 515 16.64 18.99 -37.49
C PHE A 515 17.26 20.21 -38.18
N ARG A 516 16.43 21.18 -38.56
CA ARG A 516 16.96 22.49 -38.90
C ARG A 516 17.45 23.20 -37.64
N ALA A 517 18.60 23.82 -37.68
CA ALA A 517 19.16 24.53 -36.52
C ALA A 517 18.23 25.67 -36.05
N ALA A 518 17.47 26.28 -36.94
CA ALA A 518 16.46 27.28 -36.60
C ALA A 518 15.32 26.75 -35.69
N ASP A 519 15.04 25.45 -35.72
CA ASP A 519 13.98 24.81 -34.94
C ASP A 519 14.50 24.32 -33.56
N ALA A 520 15.80 24.25 -33.36
CA ALA A 520 16.44 23.70 -32.16
C ALA A 520 16.09 24.46 -30.85
N PRO A 521 15.97 25.80 -30.82
CA PRO A 521 15.52 26.50 -29.61
C PRO A 521 14.13 26.06 -29.16
N GLY A 522 13.24 25.77 -30.10
CA GLY A 522 11.90 25.27 -29.81
C GLY A 522 11.87 23.86 -29.25
N LEU A 523 12.96 23.11 -29.35
CA LEU A 523 13.13 21.77 -28.78
C LEU A 523 13.74 21.80 -27.34
N GLY A 524 14.18 23.00 -26.88
CA GLY A 524 14.77 23.16 -25.56
C GLY A 524 16.28 23.04 -25.52
N PHE A 525 16.97 23.07 -26.67
CA PHE A 525 18.43 23.07 -26.71
C PHE A 525 18.97 24.50 -26.59
N GLU A 526 19.92 24.70 -25.69
CA GLU A 526 20.55 26.00 -25.42
C GLU A 526 21.79 26.24 -26.30
N GLU A 527 22.58 25.19 -26.52
CA GLU A 527 23.82 25.25 -27.32
C GLU A 527 23.54 24.72 -28.73
N ILE A 528 23.45 25.61 -29.71
CA ILE A 528 23.15 25.29 -31.09
C ILE A 528 24.39 25.49 -31.95
N PRO A 529 24.89 24.46 -32.67
CA PRO A 529 25.97 24.58 -33.60
C PRO A 529 25.62 25.60 -34.70
N ARG A 530 26.65 26.33 -35.18
CA ARG A 530 26.49 27.31 -36.29
C ARG A 530 26.43 26.63 -37.68
N THR A 531 25.53 25.66 -37.81
CA THR A 531 25.28 24.91 -39.05
C THR A 531 23.81 25.01 -39.37
N GLU A 532 23.45 24.80 -40.66
CA GLU A 532 22.07 24.86 -41.10
C GLU A 532 21.25 23.65 -40.62
N ILE A 533 21.92 22.49 -40.48
CA ILE A 533 21.31 21.24 -40.02
C ILE A 533 22.11 20.72 -38.79
N VAL A 534 21.40 20.29 -37.79
CA VAL A 534 21.92 19.72 -36.57
C VAL A 534 21.45 18.27 -36.42
N ALA A 535 22.27 17.45 -35.78
CA ALA A 535 21.97 16.06 -35.49
C ALA A 535 21.96 15.84 -33.98
N VAL A 536 20.99 15.05 -33.53
CA VAL A 536 20.92 14.56 -32.12
C VAL A 536 20.77 13.04 -32.14
N ASP A 537 21.29 12.39 -31.15
CA ASP A 537 21.05 10.96 -30.94
C ASP A 537 19.56 10.73 -30.73
N SER A 538 18.96 9.76 -31.43
CA SER A 538 17.52 9.47 -31.36
C SER A 538 17.07 9.02 -29.94
N SER A 539 18.01 8.72 -29.05
CA SER A 539 17.73 8.46 -27.63
C SER A 539 17.29 9.72 -26.85
N PHE A 540 17.38 10.93 -27.45
CA PHE A 540 16.83 12.15 -26.83
C PHE A 540 15.31 12.05 -26.56
N LEU A 541 14.60 11.17 -27.25
CA LEU A 541 13.21 10.82 -27.02
C LEU A 541 13.04 9.81 -25.86
N ARG A 542 14.14 9.16 -25.46
CA ARG A 542 14.15 8.24 -24.34
C ARG A 542 14.55 9.00 -23.09
N LEU A 543 13.62 9.25 -22.22
CA LEU A 543 13.71 10.05 -21.00
C LEU A 543 14.66 9.51 -19.90
N TRP A 544 15.41 8.47 -20.19
CA TRP A 544 16.28 7.78 -19.24
C TRP A 544 17.77 7.97 -19.50
N THR A 545 18.18 9.02 -20.23
CA THR A 545 19.59 9.31 -20.43
C THR A 545 20.14 10.04 -19.23
N GLU A 546 21.19 9.49 -18.59
CA GLU A 546 21.86 10.10 -17.44
C GLU A 546 22.66 11.36 -17.80
N GLN A 547 22.91 11.60 -19.08
CA GLN A 547 23.69 12.73 -19.58
C GLN A 547 22.91 13.53 -20.62
N PRO A 548 23.05 14.86 -20.64
CA PRO A 548 22.51 15.69 -21.71
C PRO A 548 23.10 15.27 -23.05
N LEU A 549 22.25 15.15 -24.07
CA LEU A 549 22.67 14.80 -25.43
C LEU A 549 23.00 16.07 -26.21
N PRO A 550 24.25 16.32 -26.57
CA PRO A 550 24.63 17.52 -27.31
C PRO A 550 24.10 17.47 -28.75
N LEU A 551 23.67 18.62 -29.25
CA LEU A 551 23.51 18.81 -30.67
C LEU A 551 24.87 18.82 -31.36
N THR A 552 25.00 18.07 -32.41
CA THR A 552 26.21 18.03 -33.23
C THR A 552 25.92 18.59 -34.63
N PRO A 553 26.91 19.17 -35.34
CA PRO A 553 26.76 19.45 -36.74
C PRO A 553 26.38 18.19 -37.51
N ALA A 554 25.39 18.30 -38.40
CA ALA A 554 24.99 17.15 -39.21
C ALA A 554 26.05 16.85 -40.28
N PRO A 555 26.30 15.57 -40.58
CA PRO A 555 27.18 15.20 -41.72
C PRO A 555 26.48 15.34 -43.07
N VAL A 556 25.31 15.99 -43.13
CA VAL A 556 24.47 16.17 -44.33
C VAL A 556 24.24 17.65 -44.57
N ASP A 557 24.34 18.08 -45.82
CA ASP A 557 24.17 19.47 -46.22
C ASP A 557 22.72 19.82 -46.56
N SER A 558 21.85 18.83 -46.71
CA SER A 558 20.43 19.02 -46.95
C SER A 558 19.57 17.91 -46.35
N LEU A 559 18.31 18.23 -46.05
CA LEU A 559 17.32 17.24 -45.57
C LEU A 559 16.68 16.46 -46.75
N ASN A 560 17.07 16.74 -47.98
CA ASN A 560 16.56 16.05 -49.16
C ASN A 560 17.01 14.59 -49.15
N GLY A 561 16.06 13.68 -49.35
CA GLY A 561 16.32 12.23 -49.31
C GLY A 561 16.24 11.59 -47.90
N LEU A 562 16.07 12.40 -46.85
CA LEU A 562 15.76 11.91 -45.53
C LEU A 562 14.24 11.76 -45.34
N VAL A 563 13.83 10.79 -44.52
CA VAL A 563 12.41 10.55 -44.21
C VAL A 563 12.03 11.16 -42.86
N PRO A 564 10.81 11.68 -42.69
CA PRO A 564 10.31 12.09 -41.38
C PRO A 564 10.24 10.91 -40.45
N VAL A 565 10.86 11.01 -39.26
CA VAL A 565 10.88 9.92 -38.25
C VAL A 565 10.23 10.34 -36.94
N VAL A 566 10.21 11.63 -36.65
CA VAL A 566 9.62 12.15 -35.40
C VAL A 566 9.00 13.51 -35.64
N VAL A 567 7.92 13.79 -34.95
CA VAL A 567 7.32 15.14 -34.88
C VAL A 567 7.37 15.61 -33.44
N VAL A 568 7.65 16.92 -33.28
CA VAL A 568 7.70 17.57 -31.95
C VAL A 568 6.85 18.84 -32.03
N VAL A 569 5.92 18.99 -31.09
CA VAL A 569 5.04 20.15 -30.96
C VAL A 569 5.25 20.77 -29.60
N GLY A 570 5.83 21.97 -29.56
CA GLY A 570 6.00 22.75 -28.33
C GLY A 570 4.77 23.63 -28.07
N THR A 571 4.29 23.59 -26.86
CA THR A 571 3.12 24.35 -26.41
C THR A 571 3.50 25.41 -25.39
N ASP A 572 2.54 26.20 -24.95
CA ASP A 572 2.68 27.16 -23.84
C ASP A 572 2.60 26.52 -22.45
N GLY A 573 2.34 25.21 -22.41
CA GLY A 573 2.22 24.41 -21.18
C GLY A 573 0.83 24.44 -20.58
N THR A 574 -0.15 25.11 -21.19
CA THR A 574 -1.53 25.00 -20.74
C THR A 574 -2.10 23.60 -21.04
N PRO A 575 -2.85 22.99 -20.12
CA PRO A 575 -3.44 21.67 -20.32
C PRO A 575 -4.27 21.61 -21.62
N GLU A 576 -5.00 22.68 -21.94
CA GLU A 576 -5.84 22.77 -23.12
C GLU A 576 -5.03 22.76 -24.41
N ALA A 577 -3.89 23.46 -24.44
CA ALA A 577 -3.00 23.47 -25.63
C ALA A 577 -2.35 22.11 -25.84
N MET A 578 -1.86 21.49 -24.74
CA MET A 578 -1.30 20.14 -24.76
C MET A 578 -2.32 19.12 -25.28
N ASP A 579 -3.56 19.18 -24.79
CA ASP A 579 -4.61 18.23 -25.17
C ASP A 579 -5.09 18.42 -26.62
N ARG A 580 -5.21 19.68 -27.12
CA ARG A 580 -5.53 19.94 -28.53
C ARG A 580 -4.43 19.41 -29.43
N ALA A 581 -3.17 19.74 -29.14
CA ALA A 581 -2.05 19.28 -29.93
C ALA A 581 -1.96 17.74 -29.95
N ARG A 582 -2.18 17.10 -28.81
CA ARG A 582 -2.22 15.64 -28.70
C ARG A 582 -3.38 15.05 -29.49
N THR A 583 -4.56 15.66 -29.42
CA THR A 583 -5.74 15.23 -30.20
C THR A 583 -5.49 15.31 -31.68
N LEU A 584 -4.94 16.42 -32.18
CA LEU A 584 -4.59 16.56 -33.58
C LEU A 584 -3.57 15.50 -34.01
N LEU A 585 -2.49 15.32 -33.29
CA LEU A 585 -1.46 14.32 -33.62
C LEU A 585 -2.04 12.89 -33.66
N ASN A 586 -2.83 12.50 -32.65
CA ASN A 586 -3.38 11.15 -32.55
C ASN A 586 -4.51 10.90 -33.58
N SER A 587 -5.25 11.92 -33.98
CA SER A 587 -6.32 11.79 -34.98
C SER A 587 -5.83 11.95 -36.44
N SER A 588 -4.64 12.53 -36.65
CA SER A 588 -4.09 12.74 -37.97
C SER A 588 -3.70 11.47 -38.71
N GLY A 589 -3.57 10.35 -37.99
CA GLY A 589 -3.07 9.07 -38.51
C GLY A 589 -1.57 9.07 -38.88
N VAL A 590 -0.87 10.21 -38.77
CA VAL A 590 0.55 10.35 -39.16
C VAL A 590 1.48 9.71 -38.11
N THR A 591 1.05 9.62 -36.89
CA THR A 591 1.86 9.10 -35.78
C THR A 591 1.67 7.59 -35.59
N ALA A 592 2.77 6.87 -35.42
CA ALA A 592 2.75 5.42 -35.12
C ALA A 592 2.18 5.09 -33.74
N HIS A 593 2.37 6.00 -32.81
CA HIS A 593 1.93 5.86 -31.41
C HIS A 593 1.36 7.17 -30.90
N PRO A 594 0.54 7.15 -29.83
CA PRO A 594 0.04 8.36 -29.20
C PRO A 594 1.17 9.33 -28.83
N ALA A 595 0.95 10.62 -29.08
CA ALA A 595 1.90 11.66 -28.75
C ALA A 595 2.07 11.76 -27.22
N THR A 596 3.32 11.79 -26.77
CA THR A 596 3.70 11.79 -25.35
C THR A 596 4.59 12.99 -25.03
N SER A 597 4.60 13.41 -23.77
CA SER A 597 5.54 14.39 -23.22
C SER A 597 6.46 13.75 -22.16
N SER A 598 7.45 14.49 -21.71
CA SER A 598 8.31 14.04 -20.61
C SER A 598 7.52 13.84 -19.31
N LEU A 599 6.49 14.67 -19.05
CA LEU A 599 5.59 14.52 -17.91
C LEU A 599 4.78 13.22 -17.98
N ASP A 600 4.36 12.82 -19.17
CA ASP A 600 3.58 11.58 -19.36
C ASP A 600 4.38 10.34 -18.97
N ASN A 601 5.70 10.38 -19.13
CA ASN A 601 6.57 9.28 -18.72
C ASN A 601 6.73 9.18 -17.20
N GLU A 602 6.67 10.30 -16.47
CA GLU A 602 6.58 10.27 -15.01
C GLU A 602 5.29 9.58 -14.55
N LEU A 603 4.18 9.81 -15.30
CA LEU A 603 2.91 9.14 -15.03
C LEU A 603 2.97 7.63 -15.25
N GLN A 604 3.85 7.15 -16.13
CA GLN A 604 4.06 5.72 -16.44
C GLN A 604 5.15 5.09 -15.59
N SER A 605 5.89 5.88 -14.81
CA SER A 605 7.03 5.37 -14.07
C SER A 605 6.60 4.34 -13.01
N PRO A 606 7.46 3.34 -12.70
CA PRO A 606 7.23 2.40 -11.59
C PRO A 606 6.96 3.10 -10.26
N THR A 607 7.33 4.37 -10.13
CA THR A 607 7.11 5.21 -8.96
C THR A 607 5.63 5.33 -8.59
N ARG A 608 4.70 5.27 -9.56
CA ARG A 608 3.26 5.25 -9.26
C ARG A 608 2.77 3.96 -8.61
N LEU A 609 3.30 2.80 -9.00
CA LEU A 609 3.05 1.54 -8.30
C LEU A 609 3.41 1.67 -6.84
N VAL A 610 4.51 2.32 -6.61
CA VAL A 610 5.08 2.57 -5.31
C VAL A 610 4.27 3.59 -4.51
N GLN A 611 3.78 4.65 -5.15
CA GLN A 611 2.85 5.60 -4.50
C GLN A 611 1.55 4.91 -4.07
N GLY A 612 1.03 3.97 -4.87
CA GLY A 612 -0.11 3.15 -4.48
C GLY A 612 0.16 2.27 -3.26
N LEU A 613 1.36 1.70 -3.15
CA LEU A 613 1.80 0.98 -1.95
C LEU A 613 1.94 1.90 -0.74
N ALA A 614 2.36 3.14 -0.94
CA ALA A 614 2.43 4.15 0.13
C ALA A 614 1.04 4.46 0.70
N VAL A 615 0.00 4.59 -0.12
CA VAL A 615 -1.39 4.78 0.36
C VAL A 615 -1.83 3.62 1.25
N LEU A 616 -1.54 2.38 0.86
CA LEU A 616 -1.83 1.19 1.68
C LEU A 616 -1.03 1.20 2.99
N ALA A 617 0.23 1.65 2.94
CA ALA A 617 1.06 1.81 4.13
C ALA A 617 0.48 2.86 5.09
N TYR A 618 0.03 4.01 4.59
CA TYR A 618 -0.62 5.04 5.41
C TYR A 618 -1.94 4.55 6.03
N LEU A 619 -2.75 3.79 5.29
CA LEU A 619 -3.95 3.16 5.84
C LEU A 619 -3.61 2.17 6.96
N GLY A 620 -2.62 1.31 6.74
CA GLY A 620 -2.13 0.37 7.76
C GLY A 620 -1.62 1.10 9.00
N MET A 621 -0.88 2.18 8.81
CA MET A 621 -0.38 3.05 9.87
C MET A 621 -1.53 3.69 10.68
N PHE A 622 -2.53 4.26 10.02
CA PHE A 622 -3.69 4.87 10.67
C PHE A 622 -4.48 3.84 11.49
N VAL A 623 -4.74 2.67 10.93
CA VAL A 623 -5.40 1.56 11.63
C VAL A 623 -4.59 1.10 12.85
N ALA A 624 -3.27 0.95 12.71
CA ALA A 624 -2.40 0.56 13.81
C ALA A 624 -2.43 1.59 14.95
N ILE A 625 -2.41 2.88 14.65
CA ILE A 625 -2.52 3.97 15.64
C ILE A 625 -3.88 3.94 16.34
N ALA A 626 -4.97 3.75 15.61
CA ALA A 626 -6.32 3.67 16.18
C ALA A 626 -6.43 2.49 17.16
N ILE A 627 -5.91 1.31 16.77
CA ILE A 627 -5.88 0.12 17.64
C ILE A 627 -5.02 0.37 18.89
N ALA A 628 -3.87 1.02 18.72
CA ALA A 628 -2.97 1.37 19.83
C ALA A 628 -3.63 2.31 20.83
N GLY A 629 -4.29 3.36 20.35
CA GLY A 629 -5.03 4.31 21.19
C GLY A 629 -6.13 3.63 22.01
N MET A 630 -6.92 2.77 21.38
CA MET A 630 -7.95 1.99 22.06
C MET A 630 -7.35 1.00 23.05
N SER A 631 -6.30 0.29 22.67
CA SER A 631 -5.60 -0.67 23.54
C SER A 631 -5.07 0.01 24.79
N LEU A 632 -4.46 1.19 24.64
CA LEU A 632 -3.92 1.96 25.74
C LEU A 632 -5.05 2.52 26.64
N ALA A 633 -6.13 3.06 26.06
CA ALA A 633 -7.28 3.58 26.80
C ALA A 633 -7.91 2.48 27.68
N VAL A 634 -8.15 1.30 27.08
CA VAL A 634 -8.69 0.14 27.80
C VAL A 634 -7.74 -0.35 28.89
N SER A 635 -6.44 -0.43 28.58
CA SER A 635 -5.42 -0.89 29.52
C SER A 635 -5.25 0.04 30.71
N THR A 636 -5.21 1.36 30.47
CA THR A 636 -5.07 2.36 31.52
C THR A 636 -6.32 2.42 32.41
N ALA A 637 -7.51 2.33 31.84
CA ALA A 637 -8.76 2.23 32.59
C ALA A 637 -8.77 0.98 33.48
N SER A 638 -8.36 -0.18 32.95
CA SER A 638 -8.23 -1.41 33.72
C SER A 638 -7.25 -1.26 34.89
N ALA A 639 -6.08 -0.68 34.63
CA ALA A 639 -5.04 -0.51 35.66
C ALA A 639 -5.50 0.39 36.81
N VAL A 640 -6.30 1.42 36.56
CA VAL A 640 -6.88 2.29 37.60
C VAL A 640 -7.94 1.54 38.39
N LEU A 641 -8.83 0.81 37.72
CA LEU A 641 -9.89 0.05 38.36
C LEU A 641 -9.33 -1.08 39.26
N ASP A 642 -8.30 -1.79 38.80
CA ASP A 642 -7.66 -2.87 39.54
C ASP A 642 -6.91 -2.35 40.82
N ARG A 643 -6.52 -1.08 40.82
CA ARG A 643 -5.69 -0.47 41.89
C ARG A 643 -6.45 0.51 42.79
N LYS A 644 -7.78 0.70 42.58
CA LYS A 644 -8.58 1.69 43.30
C LYS A 644 -8.42 1.59 44.84
N ARG A 645 -8.36 0.38 45.40
CA ARG A 645 -8.22 0.12 46.86
C ARG A 645 -6.85 0.60 47.38
N VAL A 646 -5.76 0.24 46.71
CA VAL A 646 -4.40 0.64 47.12
C VAL A 646 -4.20 2.15 46.99
N LEU A 647 -4.71 2.77 45.93
CA LEU A 647 -4.64 4.21 45.71
C LEU A 647 -5.49 4.98 46.73
N GLY A 648 -6.66 4.43 47.10
CA GLY A 648 -7.50 4.97 48.18
C GLY A 648 -6.79 4.96 49.52
N LEU A 649 -6.16 3.83 49.90
CA LEU A 649 -5.39 3.71 51.15
C LEU A 649 -4.21 4.68 51.22
N MET A 650 -3.46 4.87 50.12
CA MET A 650 -2.38 5.86 50.06
C MET A 650 -2.89 7.28 50.27
N ARG A 651 -4.07 7.59 49.75
CA ARG A 651 -4.71 8.91 49.94
C ARG A 651 -5.16 9.11 51.38
N LEU A 652 -5.70 8.07 52.02
CA LEU A 652 -6.05 8.09 53.44
C LEU A 652 -4.84 8.28 54.37
N MET A 653 -3.66 7.79 53.96
CA MET A 653 -2.38 8.04 54.63
C MET A 653 -1.80 9.44 54.39
N GLY A 654 -2.55 10.36 53.73
CA GLY A 654 -2.14 11.74 53.55
C GLY A 654 -1.35 12.04 52.27
N MET A 655 -1.19 11.05 51.36
CA MET A 655 -0.43 11.30 50.12
C MET A 655 -1.18 12.24 49.19
N PRO A 656 -0.57 13.35 48.77
CA PRO A 656 -1.23 14.32 47.89
C PRO A 656 -1.44 13.74 46.49
N VAL A 657 -2.56 14.09 45.84
CA VAL A 657 -2.95 13.62 44.49
C VAL A 657 -1.89 13.92 43.45
N SER A 658 -1.14 15.03 43.60
CA SER A 658 -0.05 15.41 42.72
C SER A 658 1.11 14.39 42.70
N VAL A 659 1.43 13.83 43.85
CA VAL A 659 2.46 12.79 43.96
C VAL A 659 1.97 11.46 43.33
N LEU A 660 0.72 11.10 43.61
CA LEU A 660 0.10 9.94 42.96
C LEU A 660 0.10 10.03 41.43
N ARG A 661 -0.22 11.21 40.89
CA ARG A 661 -0.14 11.45 39.43
C ARG A 661 1.28 11.30 38.91
N ARG A 662 2.30 11.86 39.57
CA ARG A 662 3.71 11.72 39.17
C ARG A 662 4.18 10.27 39.21
N ILE A 663 3.72 9.46 40.18
CA ILE A 663 4.05 8.03 40.24
C ILE A 663 3.43 7.32 39.02
N ILE A 664 2.14 7.52 38.76
CA ILE A 664 1.44 6.86 37.66
C ILE A 664 2.01 7.28 36.32
N SER A 665 2.28 8.59 36.09
CA SER A 665 2.85 9.06 34.85
C SER A 665 4.25 8.50 34.60
N ARG A 666 5.10 8.41 35.61
CA ARG A 666 6.45 7.82 35.49
C ARG A 666 6.40 6.30 35.30
N GLU A 667 5.46 5.61 35.97
CA GLU A 667 5.23 4.18 35.80
C GLU A 667 4.84 3.84 34.34
N ALA A 668 4.09 4.72 33.66
CA ALA A 668 3.72 4.57 32.27
C ALA A 668 4.83 5.06 31.30
N ALA A 669 5.45 6.21 31.59
CA ALA A 669 6.38 6.87 30.68
C ALA A 669 7.71 6.13 30.49
N VAL A 670 8.29 5.55 31.57
CA VAL A 670 9.61 4.89 31.49
C VAL A 670 9.61 3.69 30.55
N PRO A 671 8.71 2.69 30.67
CA PRO A 671 8.66 1.58 29.75
C PRO A 671 8.20 2.01 28.35
N LEU A 672 7.29 2.99 28.28
CA LEU A 672 6.81 3.50 27.02
C LEU A 672 7.95 4.08 26.16
N LEU A 673 8.69 5.05 26.68
CA LEU A 673 9.76 5.73 25.93
C LEU A 673 10.85 4.75 25.49
N THR A 674 11.26 3.85 26.38
CA THR A 674 12.40 2.96 26.08
C THR A 674 12.05 1.93 25.03
N VAL A 675 10.89 1.30 25.15
CA VAL A 675 10.49 0.27 24.19
C VAL A 675 10.02 0.91 22.88
N LEU A 676 9.47 2.12 22.94
CA LEU A 676 9.11 2.91 21.76
C LEU A 676 10.33 3.26 20.92
N LEU A 677 11.41 3.76 21.52
CA LEU A 677 12.67 4.05 20.81
C LEU A 677 13.24 2.78 20.15
N LEU A 678 13.22 1.66 20.86
CA LEU A 678 13.64 0.38 20.29
C LEU A 678 12.75 -0.02 19.11
N SER A 679 11.43 0.15 19.22
CA SER A 679 10.48 -0.19 18.16
C SER A 679 10.67 0.66 16.92
N ILE A 680 10.95 1.96 17.09
CA ILE A 680 11.27 2.87 15.98
C ILE A 680 12.55 2.39 15.27
N GLY A 681 13.64 2.21 16.01
CA GLY A 681 14.92 1.77 15.43
C GLY A 681 14.82 0.41 14.74
N LEU A 682 14.13 -0.54 15.36
CA LEU A 682 13.90 -1.86 14.79
C LEU A 682 12.99 -1.79 13.56
N GLY A 683 11.96 -0.93 13.58
CA GLY A 683 11.06 -0.74 12.44
C GLY A 683 11.78 -0.23 11.21
N PHE A 684 12.60 0.82 11.35
CA PHE A 684 13.43 1.33 10.26
C PHE A 684 14.48 0.31 9.79
N PHE A 685 15.08 -0.45 10.70
CA PHE A 685 16.02 -1.50 10.35
C PHE A 685 15.34 -2.59 9.50
N VAL A 686 14.13 -3.02 9.89
CA VAL A 686 13.34 -4.00 9.14
C VAL A 686 12.94 -3.44 7.77
N ALA A 687 12.51 -2.18 7.70
CA ALA A 687 12.19 -1.51 6.44
C ALA A 687 13.40 -1.45 5.51
N TRP A 688 14.54 -1.05 6.03
CA TRP A 688 15.80 -1.04 5.28
C TRP A 688 16.14 -2.43 4.74
N LEU A 689 16.04 -3.45 5.57
CA LEU A 689 16.33 -4.83 5.18
C LEU A 689 15.38 -5.33 4.08
N MET A 690 14.09 -5.00 4.18
CA MET A 690 13.09 -5.40 3.16
C MET A 690 13.35 -4.74 1.81
N VAL A 691 13.64 -3.45 1.80
CA VAL A 691 13.78 -2.69 0.55
C VAL A 691 15.11 -2.95 -0.13
N THR A 692 16.22 -3.03 0.62
CA THR A 692 17.54 -3.41 0.07
C THR A 692 17.57 -4.84 -0.45
N GLY A 693 16.67 -5.71 0.01
CA GLY A 693 16.47 -7.05 -0.55
C GLY A 693 15.87 -7.05 -1.94
N ILE A 694 15.14 -5.99 -2.30
CA ILE A 694 14.48 -5.86 -3.63
C ILE A 694 15.47 -5.27 -4.64
N ASN A 695 16.17 -4.20 -4.30
CA ASN A 695 17.13 -3.54 -5.18
C ASN A 695 18.20 -2.77 -4.39
N ASP A 696 19.46 -2.95 -4.74
CA ASP A 696 20.63 -2.30 -4.09
C ASP A 696 20.75 -0.80 -4.40
N THR A 697 20.06 -0.31 -5.42
CA THR A 697 20.08 1.13 -5.78
C THR A 697 19.27 2.01 -4.84
N TYR A 698 18.37 1.42 -4.06
CA TYR A 698 17.53 2.15 -3.12
C TYR A 698 18.33 2.61 -1.91
N ARG A 699 18.31 3.92 -1.65
CA ARG A 699 18.96 4.53 -0.49
C ARG A 699 17.91 4.95 0.54
N MET A 700 18.24 4.74 1.81
CA MET A 700 17.41 5.20 2.90
C MET A 700 17.52 6.72 3.02
N THR A 701 16.41 7.42 2.87
CA THR A 701 16.27 8.86 3.10
C THR A 701 15.58 9.13 4.43
N TRP A 702 15.55 10.39 4.85
CA TRP A 702 14.78 10.78 6.03
C TRP A 702 13.29 10.51 5.79
N PRO A 703 12.55 10.03 6.81
CA PRO A 703 11.12 9.81 6.70
C PRO A 703 10.37 11.09 6.32
N ALA A 704 9.32 10.95 5.54
CA ALA A 704 8.44 12.05 5.18
C ALA A 704 7.86 12.74 6.43
N PRO A 705 7.52 14.04 6.38
CA PRO A 705 6.91 14.78 7.50
C PRO A 705 5.68 14.08 8.09
N ASP A 706 4.91 13.38 7.26
CA ASP A 706 3.72 12.63 7.65
C ASP A 706 4.00 11.54 8.69
N TYR A 707 5.19 10.92 8.65
CA TYR A 707 5.60 9.97 9.68
C TYR A 707 5.71 10.64 11.05
N PHE A 708 6.35 11.81 11.11
CA PHE A 708 6.49 12.54 12.37
C PHE A 708 5.13 13.02 12.88
N ALA A 709 4.24 13.42 11.98
CA ALA A 709 2.85 13.76 12.33
C ALA A 709 2.09 12.55 12.90
N ALA A 710 2.22 11.39 12.28
CA ALA A 710 1.63 10.14 12.76
C ALA A 710 2.21 9.67 14.10
N LEU A 711 3.52 9.80 14.28
CA LEU A 711 4.19 9.51 15.55
C LEU A 711 3.74 10.47 16.65
N ALA A 712 3.67 11.77 16.36
CA ALA A 712 3.17 12.78 17.29
C ALA A 712 1.70 12.50 17.65
N LEU A 713 0.85 12.19 16.68
CA LEU A 713 -0.55 11.82 16.91
C LEU A 713 -0.66 10.59 17.81
N SER A 714 0.13 9.55 17.59
CA SER A 714 0.14 8.35 18.43
C SER A 714 0.56 8.64 19.86
N LEU A 715 1.57 9.52 20.05
CA LEU A 715 1.99 9.97 21.37
C LEU A 715 0.96 10.85 22.07
N LEU A 716 0.28 11.75 21.32
CA LEU A 716 -0.80 12.57 21.83
C LEU A 716 -2.00 11.71 22.26
N LEU A 717 -2.36 10.70 21.49
CA LEU A 717 -3.38 9.72 21.85
C LEU A 717 -2.98 8.94 23.12
N ALA A 718 -1.72 8.53 23.23
CA ALA A 718 -1.20 7.88 24.43
C ALA A 718 -1.28 8.80 25.65
N LEU A 719 -0.85 10.04 25.51
CA LEU A 719 -0.90 11.04 26.57
C LEU A 719 -2.34 11.37 26.98
N SER A 720 -3.25 11.55 26.02
CA SER A 720 -4.66 11.80 26.28
C SER A 720 -5.33 10.64 27.01
N ALA A 721 -5.03 9.41 26.63
CA ALA A 721 -5.50 8.22 27.35
C ALA A 721 -5.01 8.18 28.80
N VAL A 722 -3.75 8.50 29.06
CA VAL A 722 -3.20 8.62 30.41
C VAL A 722 -3.87 9.77 31.20
N ILE A 723 -4.06 10.93 30.57
CA ILE A 723 -4.74 12.07 31.22
C ILE A 723 -6.20 11.74 31.53
N ALA A 724 -6.91 11.05 30.65
CA ALA A 724 -8.30 10.63 30.88
C ALA A 724 -8.42 9.71 32.12
N THR A 725 -7.38 8.95 32.46
CA THR A 725 -7.39 8.14 33.68
C THR A 725 -7.32 8.97 34.96
N PHE A 726 -6.82 10.21 34.89
CA PHE A 726 -6.80 11.10 36.09
C PHE A 726 -8.19 11.58 36.48
N SER A 727 -9.13 11.71 35.55
CA SER A 727 -10.54 12.03 35.85
C SER A 727 -11.21 10.85 36.57
N LEU A 728 -10.97 9.63 36.09
CA LEU A 728 -11.44 8.42 36.75
C LEU A 728 -10.84 8.24 38.16
N LEU A 729 -9.54 8.58 38.31
CA LEU A 729 -8.87 8.54 39.63
C LEU A 729 -9.54 9.49 40.62
N ARG A 730 -9.86 10.72 40.22
CA ARG A 730 -10.54 11.68 41.10
C ARG A 730 -11.91 11.18 41.58
N GLY A 731 -12.72 10.62 40.66
CA GLY A 731 -14.05 10.12 40.98
C GLY A 731 -14.04 8.92 41.93
N HIS A 732 -13.12 7.98 41.69
CA HIS A 732 -13.07 6.72 42.48
C HIS A 732 -12.22 6.79 43.74
N THR A 733 -11.46 7.87 43.99
CA THR A 733 -10.70 8.10 45.25
C THR A 733 -11.30 9.20 46.11
N ALA A 734 -12.50 9.71 45.80
CA ALA A 734 -13.21 10.67 46.64
C ALA A 734 -13.59 9.98 48.00
N LEU A 735 -13.54 10.74 49.07
CA LEU A 735 -13.85 10.26 50.44
C LEU A 735 -15.21 9.56 50.55
N ALA A 736 -16.19 10.00 49.73
CA ALA A 736 -17.49 9.35 49.62
C ALA A 736 -17.48 7.94 48.98
N ALA A 737 -16.49 7.67 48.12
CA ALA A 737 -16.33 6.36 47.47
C ALA A 737 -15.47 5.37 48.27
N THR A 738 -14.85 5.81 49.36
CA THR A 738 -14.02 4.99 50.24
C THR A 738 -14.80 4.44 51.47
N ARG A 739 -16.07 4.75 51.61
CA ARG A 739 -16.95 4.05 52.57
C ARG A 739 -17.09 2.60 52.08
N PHE A 740 -16.42 1.74 52.77
CA PHE A 740 -16.48 0.29 52.58
C PHE A 740 -17.78 -0.22 53.20
N GLU A 741 -18.82 -0.43 52.41
CA GLU A 741 -19.88 -1.37 52.68
C GLU A 741 -19.59 -2.69 51.96
#